data_ec4c4c1f9b83322291e066de21dc2840
#
_entry.id   ec4c4c1f9b83322291e066de21dc2840
#
_cell.length_a   1.000
_cell.length_b   1.000
_cell.length_c   1.000
_cell.angle_alpha   90.00
_cell.angle_beta   90.00
_cell.angle_gamma   90.00
#
_symmetry.space_group_name_H-M   'P 1'
#
loop_
_entity.id
_entity.type
_entity.pdbx_description
1 polymer ?
#
loop_
_entity_poly.entity_id
_entity_poly.type
_entity_poly.pdbx_seq_one_letter_code
_entity_poly.pdbx_strand_id
1 'polypeptide(L)'
;MAKRELGLYKLAKFTNLEIVMESQVLSSGANQARLLEKYKKNKSTIRQQAVAMKIAFAVMLFFVIGLPISAYSQVLYSFSNPAIPPESVLIPGSILFGAYFFMQVIYLTMLGMFAIGAMMSGEAFRWYETLPISKDKLRKLGFMTVFHNLDVGLIIMILAFPVTMFVLSLNIILALVAALISFINVMFSFSILVLVAGRISRVLKVSEAASRKATLIRLFTMLSYMIVIFSASFFVQWIMISAGDFFVSLSSSEIPYIVNFIISLIPFPFAPGYFITMAIEPTSFSFSSWLPVIIGMVLFVLLTLFAYKKALKAMRTVTSSASIEIKQAKSIKKTPEKPIEVLIEPRTPIKAYIRKDLSTATRDMQTFMFLIMPLILPLMMVIVLLITPTGLGESFLGGFAFMWLIITMYQPMISMMLTSGFLNMEDSGASTLSSLPINTRNQAKAKLLLLGSIQTLSYFLTLIIFVGDPDFSSYLLTFISFYPVILTLLLSMFQMKIRFFGRMKYKFVVEEFNTEKKITKWVVMIVAEYLIFFAFYLMSLILIATLGSGAMFLAFSLGGILALGVLLLSFNSMFPKVLGKRQTISIREIFRKHPLFGTVILLVIYAGFLILPILIDVLIFWLLTFISAYIPLIALLFIDFFVTFGVMAFLWLLFVRRSLGLPNGKEPLKEYVKTIGLKPDSKIVRNILLGIGCSIIYFISTYITGNIFGNYIFDFNVIFGNPKIIGIDIFFGWFLFIIMLIPGIWEEISFRGVISTLNLRKYSRTTVLIVVSLLFGLFHFFNFLMGGFLIEGFLVLTGLQVIYAALLGFLFGYLFIKTKSLIPSIILHYLIDSLGQLFTYVAFDSMVDLVLFAIIGVGIIPSVLGILLVKLVVKEEPR
;
A
#
# COMPACT_ATOMS: atom_id res chain seq x y z
N MET A 1 -14.20 48.32 -41.02
CA MET A 1 -13.25 47.34 -40.49
C MET A 1 -13.96 46.00 -40.32
N ALA A 2 -13.78 45.07 -41.23
CA ALA A 2 -14.33 43.71 -41.11
C ALA A 2 -13.67 43.03 -39.91
N LYS A 3 -14.44 42.79 -38.84
CA LYS A 3 -13.98 41.96 -37.69
C LYS A 3 -13.65 40.58 -38.22
N ARG A 4 -12.34 40.24 -38.32
CA ARG A 4 -11.88 38.88 -38.58
C ARG A 4 -12.56 37.96 -37.56
N GLU A 5 -13.47 37.10 -38.00
CA GLU A 5 -14.06 36.05 -37.17
C GLU A 5 -12.92 35.19 -36.60
N LEU A 6 -12.86 35.12 -35.30
CA LEU A 6 -11.91 34.20 -34.63
C LEU A 6 -12.23 32.76 -35.07
N GLY A 7 -11.25 32.09 -35.66
CA GLY A 7 -11.41 30.68 -36.08
C GLY A 7 -11.84 29.81 -34.90
N LEU A 8 -12.71 28.83 -35.14
CA LEU A 8 -13.26 27.89 -34.13
C LEU A 8 -12.19 27.29 -33.19
N TYR A 9 -11.00 26.98 -33.71
CA TYR A 9 -9.90 26.44 -32.91
C TYR A 9 -9.35 27.43 -31.86
N LYS A 10 -9.19 28.69 -32.24
CA LYS A 10 -8.77 29.76 -31.30
C LYS A 10 -9.83 30.00 -30.23
N LEU A 11 -11.08 29.92 -30.60
CA LEU A 11 -12.20 30.06 -29.66
C LEU A 11 -12.24 28.86 -28.70
N ALA A 12 -12.05 27.63 -29.19
CA ALA A 12 -11.98 26.44 -28.38
C ALA A 12 -10.81 26.47 -27.35
N LYS A 13 -9.68 27.03 -27.75
CA LYS A 13 -8.53 27.23 -26.86
C LYS A 13 -8.84 28.18 -25.71
N PHE A 14 -9.53 29.30 -25.99
CA PHE A 14 -9.99 30.24 -24.97
C PHE A 14 -11.02 29.57 -24.05
N THR A 15 -12.00 28.87 -24.62
CA THR A 15 -13.03 28.16 -23.87
C THR A 15 -12.40 27.11 -22.93
N ASN A 16 -11.42 26.37 -23.40
CA ASN A 16 -10.73 25.36 -22.56
C ASN A 16 -10.00 26.02 -21.38
N LEU A 17 -9.31 27.13 -21.59
CA LEU A 17 -8.65 27.88 -20.53
C LEU A 17 -9.65 28.45 -19.51
N GLU A 18 -10.79 28.95 -19.95
CA GLU A 18 -11.86 29.42 -19.06
C GLU A 18 -12.46 28.28 -18.26
N ILE A 19 -12.71 27.11 -18.86
CA ILE A 19 -13.23 25.92 -18.17
C ILE A 19 -12.24 25.42 -17.12
N VAL A 20 -10.95 25.35 -17.45
CA VAL A 20 -9.91 24.95 -16.49
C VAL A 20 -9.85 25.96 -15.34
N MET A 21 -9.94 27.24 -15.62
CA MET A 21 -9.99 28.30 -14.61
C MET A 21 -11.24 28.16 -13.73
N GLU A 22 -12.42 28.04 -14.35
CA GLU A 22 -13.69 27.92 -13.64
C GLU A 22 -13.74 26.68 -12.76
N SER A 23 -13.30 25.52 -13.27
CA SER A 23 -13.24 24.29 -12.48
C SER A 23 -12.31 24.43 -11.26
N GLN A 24 -11.19 25.13 -11.41
CA GLN A 24 -10.27 25.41 -10.31
C GLN A 24 -10.83 26.44 -9.33
N VAL A 25 -11.52 27.46 -9.82
CA VAL A 25 -12.18 28.45 -8.97
C VAL A 25 -13.31 27.79 -8.18
N LEU A 26 -14.14 26.97 -8.82
CA LEU A 26 -15.24 26.25 -8.17
C LEU A 26 -14.71 25.25 -7.13
N SER A 27 -13.62 24.57 -7.43
CA SER A 27 -12.96 23.66 -6.46
C SER A 27 -12.24 24.40 -5.34
N SER A 28 -12.11 25.74 -5.42
CA SER A 28 -11.34 26.55 -4.47
C SER A 28 -12.13 27.07 -3.26
N GLY A 29 -13.43 26.89 -3.24
CA GLY A 29 -14.30 27.23 -2.12
C GLY A 29 -14.15 28.68 -1.64
N ALA A 30 -13.82 28.87 -0.36
CA ALA A 30 -13.73 30.21 0.26
C ALA A 30 -12.65 31.14 -0.33
N ASN A 31 -11.73 30.63 -1.16
CA ASN A 31 -10.64 31.41 -1.74
C ASN A 31 -10.90 31.84 -3.20
N GLN A 32 -12.09 31.68 -3.71
CA GLN A 32 -12.45 31.99 -5.09
C GLN A 32 -12.01 33.41 -5.52
N ALA A 33 -12.32 34.43 -4.71
CA ALA A 33 -11.98 35.81 -4.99
C ALA A 33 -10.46 36.04 -5.10
N ARG A 34 -9.69 35.44 -4.19
CA ARG A 34 -8.22 35.54 -4.17
C ARG A 34 -7.57 34.83 -5.36
N LEU A 35 -8.14 33.71 -5.76
CA LEU A 35 -7.68 32.96 -6.93
C LEU A 35 -7.97 33.74 -8.22
N LEU A 36 -9.17 34.28 -8.35
CA LEU A 36 -9.54 35.12 -9.46
C LEU A 36 -8.61 36.35 -9.57
N GLU A 37 -8.30 37.01 -8.47
CA GLU A 37 -7.36 38.13 -8.46
C GLU A 37 -5.95 37.70 -8.89
N LYS A 38 -5.48 36.55 -8.45
CA LYS A 38 -4.18 35.97 -8.86
C LYS A 38 -4.16 35.64 -10.36
N TYR A 39 -5.24 35.10 -10.90
CA TYR A 39 -5.35 34.80 -12.32
C TYR A 39 -5.45 36.08 -13.17
N LYS A 40 -6.12 37.12 -12.66
CA LYS A 40 -6.12 38.43 -13.31
C LYS A 40 -4.70 39.02 -13.40
N LYS A 41 -3.88 38.86 -12.33
CA LYS A 41 -2.49 39.35 -12.29
C LYS A 41 -1.54 38.50 -13.15
N ASN A 42 -1.76 37.20 -13.24
CA ASN A 42 -0.82 36.28 -13.94
C ASN A 42 -1.54 35.17 -14.72
N LYS A 43 -1.91 35.48 -15.97
CA LYS A 43 -2.55 34.53 -16.88
C LYS A 43 -1.65 33.34 -17.27
N SER A 44 -0.33 33.44 -17.12
CA SER A 44 0.61 32.34 -17.45
C SER A 44 0.44 31.14 -16.54
N THR A 45 0.03 31.33 -15.29
CA THR A 45 -0.17 30.24 -14.32
C THR A 45 -1.28 29.27 -14.76
N ILE A 46 -2.39 29.79 -15.30
CA ILE A 46 -3.49 28.94 -15.82
C ILE A 46 -3.00 28.11 -17.00
N ARG A 47 -2.26 28.75 -17.90
CA ARG A 47 -1.72 28.08 -19.10
C ARG A 47 -0.76 26.95 -18.71
N GLN A 48 0.13 27.19 -17.74
CA GLN A 48 1.05 26.16 -17.25
C GLN A 48 0.32 24.97 -16.64
N GLN A 49 -0.73 25.19 -15.85
CA GLN A 49 -1.54 24.11 -15.26
C GLN A 49 -2.30 23.32 -16.33
N ALA A 50 -2.91 23.98 -17.31
CA ALA A 50 -3.58 23.29 -18.42
C ALA A 50 -2.60 22.42 -19.22
N VAL A 51 -1.37 22.91 -19.46
CA VAL A 51 -0.32 22.13 -20.13
C VAL A 51 0.14 20.95 -19.27
N ALA A 52 0.34 21.15 -17.96
CA ALA A 52 0.75 20.07 -17.05
C ALA A 52 -0.28 18.94 -16.99
N MET A 53 -1.58 19.27 -16.99
CA MET A 53 -2.65 18.25 -17.06
C MET A 53 -2.60 17.48 -18.39
N LYS A 54 -2.41 18.16 -19.52
CA LYS A 54 -2.28 17.51 -20.83
C LYS A 54 -1.10 16.53 -20.87
N ILE A 55 0.06 16.93 -20.33
CA ILE A 55 1.25 16.09 -20.27
C ILE A 55 1.00 14.86 -19.36
N ALA A 56 0.35 15.05 -18.20
CA ALA A 56 0.04 13.94 -17.31
C ALA A 56 -0.86 12.89 -18.00
N PHE A 57 -1.91 13.32 -18.72
CA PHE A 57 -2.75 12.41 -19.50
C PHE A 57 -1.99 11.75 -20.66
N ALA A 58 -1.11 12.50 -21.32
CA ALA A 58 -0.29 11.97 -22.41
C ALA A 58 0.66 10.86 -21.92
N VAL A 59 1.30 11.05 -20.78
CA VAL A 59 2.16 10.02 -20.13
C VAL A 59 1.37 8.77 -19.79
N MET A 60 0.16 8.92 -19.24
CA MET A 60 -0.70 7.76 -18.91
C MET A 60 -1.10 6.97 -20.17
N LEU A 61 -1.36 7.65 -21.29
CA LEU A 61 -1.73 7.01 -22.56
C LEU A 61 -0.52 6.35 -23.27
N PHE A 62 0.70 6.76 -22.93
CA PHE A 62 1.93 6.20 -23.52
C PHE A 62 2.15 4.73 -23.15
N PHE A 63 1.70 4.27 -21.98
CA PHE A 63 1.88 2.87 -21.54
C PHE A 63 1.23 1.82 -22.46
N VAL A 64 0.29 2.23 -23.31
CA VAL A 64 -0.35 1.33 -24.27
C VAL A 64 0.58 0.92 -25.43
N ILE A 65 1.74 1.58 -25.60
CA ILE A 65 2.66 1.36 -26.72
C ILE A 65 3.37 -0.01 -26.66
N GLY A 66 3.49 -0.64 -25.51
CA GLY A 66 4.10 -1.96 -25.38
C GLY A 66 3.39 -3.07 -26.16
N LEU A 67 2.09 -2.96 -26.36
CA LEU A 67 1.28 -3.98 -27.02
C LEU A 67 1.60 -4.19 -28.52
N PRO A 68 1.77 -3.14 -29.35
CA PRO A 68 2.15 -3.30 -30.74
C PRO A 68 3.52 -3.95 -30.95
N ILE A 69 4.45 -3.78 -29.99
CA ILE A 69 5.79 -4.39 -30.07
C ILE A 69 5.66 -5.91 -29.99
N SER A 70 4.92 -6.39 -29.01
CA SER A 70 4.65 -7.83 -28.83
C SER A 70 3.87 -8.41 -30.02
N ALA A 71 2.83 -7.71 -30.50
CA ALA A 71 2.02 -8.14 -31.63
C ALA A 71 2.87 -8.28 -32.90
N TYR A 72 3.69 -7.25 -33.19
CA TYR A 72 4.55 -7.25 -34.37
C TYR A 72 5.57 -8.40 -34.33
N SER A 73 6.26 -8.59 -33.20
CA SER A 73 7.29 -9.63 -33.06
C SER A 73 6.72 -11.05 -33.25
N GLN A 74 5.52 -11.30 -32.68
CA GLN A 74 4.85 -12.60 -32.80
C GLN A 74 4.39 -12.88 -34.26
N VAL A 75 3.77 -11.88 -34.89
CA VAL A 75 3.32 -12.00 -36.29
C VAL A 75 4.51 -12.20 -37.25
N LEU A 76 5.59 -11.43 -37.08
CA LEU A 76 6.80 -11.55 -37.90
C LEU A 76 7.46 -12.92 -37.72
N TYR A 77 7.58 -13.41 -36.49
CA TYR A 77 8.10 -14.73 -36.18
C TYR A 77 7.29 -15.83 -36.87
N SER A 78 5.95 -15.71 -36.91
CA SER A 78 5.10 -16.69 -37.55
C SER A 78 5.21 -16.68 -39.10
N PHE A 79 5.34 -15.49 -39.69
CA PHE A 79 5.61 -15.40 -41.13
C PHE A 79 6.98 -15.94 -41.53
N SER A 80 7.96 -15.86 -40.61
CA SER A 80 9.31 -16.39 -40.83
C SER A 80 9.38 -17.91 -40.70
N ASN A 81 8.35 -18.57 -40.17
CA ASN A 81 8.30 -20.03 -40.03
C ASN A 81 7.64 -20.68 -41.26
N PRO A 82 8.39 -21.37 -42.09
CA PRO A 82 7.84 -21.98 -43.32
C PRO A 82 6.80 -23.09 -43.07
N ALA A 83 6.69 -23.59 -41.84
CA ALA A 83 5.68 -24.59 -41.46
C ALA A 83 4.29 -23.98 -41.23
N ILE A 84 4.17 -22.65 -41.15
CA ILE A 84 2.92 -21.96 -40.87
C ILE A 84 2.42 -21.31 -42.19
N PRO A 85 1.22 -21.70 -42.68
CA PRO A 85 0.64 -21.05 -43.84
C PRO A 85 0.34 -19.58 -43.57
N PRO A 86 0.65 -18.61 -44.43
CA PRO A 86 0.42 -17.19 -44.20
C PRO A 86 -1.05 -16.86 -43.84
N GLU A 87 -2.01 -17.58 -44.43
CA GLU A 87 -3.44 -17.37 -44.15
C GLU A 87 -3.85 -17.74 -42.72
N SER A 88 -3.16 -18.68 -42.07
CA SER A 88 -3.42 -19.07 -40.69
C SER A 88 -2.90 -18.03 -39.69
N VAL A 89 -1.98 -17.15 -40.11
CA VAL A 89 -1.47 -16.04 -39.28
C VAL A 89 -2.45 -14.86 -39.20
N LEU A 90 -3.41 -14.76 -40.12
CA LEU A 90 -4.28 -13.60 -40.28
C LEU A 90 -5.22 -13.40 -39.07
N ILE A 91 -5.91 -14.46 -38.60
CA ILE A 91 -6.83 -14.35 -37.45
C ILE A 91 -6.06 -14.02 -36.15
N PRO A 92 -5.04 -14.79 -35.74
CA PRO A 92 -4.27 -14.48 -34.55
C PRO A 92 -3.65 -13.08 -34.60
N GLY A 93 -3.04 -12.69 -35.72
CA GLY A 93 -2.46 -11.36 -35.91
C GLY A 93 -3.52 -10.25 -35.77
N SER A 94 -4.69 -10.47 -36.40
CA SER A 94 -5.79 -9.50 -36.31
C SER A 94 -6.37 -9.37 -34.89
N ILE A 95 -6.38 -10.46 -34.14
CA ILE A 95 -6.78 -10.44 -32.72
C ILE A 95 -5.79 -9.62 -31.90
N LEU A 96 -4.48 -9.80 -32.09
CA LEU A 96 -3.44 -9.05 -31.36
C LEU A 96 -3.49 -7.55 -31.65
N PHE A 97 -3.49 -7.16 -32.93
CA PHE A 97 -3.61 -5.75 -33.29
C PHE A 97 -5.00 -5.19 -33.00
N GLY A 98 -6.06 -5.98 -33.18
CA GLY A 98 -7.42 -5.62 -32.81
C GLY A 98 -7.56 -5.37 -31.31
N ALA A 99 -6.93 -6.18 -30.47
CA ALA A 99 -6.85 -5.98 -29.03
C ALA A 99 -6.19 -4.63 -28.68
N TYR A 100 -5.08 -4.28 -29.36
CA TYR A 100 -4.44 -2.97 -29.20
C TYR A 100 -5.39 -1.82 -29.56
N PHE A 101 -6.07 -1.87 -30.70
CA PHE A 101 -7.02 -0.83 -31.10
C PHE A 101 -8.20 -0.72 -30.14
N PHE A 102 -8.67 -1.84 -29.62
CA PHE A 102 -9.74 -1.87 -28.63
C PHE A 102 -9.29 -1.29 -27.28
N MET A 103 -8.04 -1.58 -26.87
CA MET A 103 -7.46 -0.97 -25.67
C MET A 103 -7.35 0.55 -25.79
N GLN A 104 -7.00 1.09 -26.97
CA GLN A 104 -7.01 2.54 -27.15
C GLN A 104 -8.39 3.14 -26.89
N VAL A 105 -9.47 2.49 -27.34
CA VAL A 105 -10.86 2.95 -27.07
C VAL A 105 -11.15 2.96 -25.57
N ILE A 106 -10.78 1.87 -24.89
CA ILE A 106 -11.05 1.72 -23.45
C ILE A 106 -10.27 2.74 -22.64
N TYR A 107 -8.93 2.80 -22.83
CA TYR A 107 -8.08 3.70 -22.07
C TYR A 107 -8.41 5.17 -22.32
N LEU A 108 -8.65 5.55 -23.58
CA LEU A 108 -9.06 6.91 -23.89
C LEU A 108 -10.41 7.23 -23.28
N THR A 109 -11.36 6.29 -23.29
CA THR A 109 -12.68 6.51 -22.67
C THR A 109 -12.57 6.61 -21.16
N MET A 110 -11.79 5.74 -20.52
CA MET A 110 -11.59 5.74 -19.06
C MET A 110 -10.87 7.00 -18.59
N LEU A 111 -9.67 7.26 -19.10
CA LEU A 111 -8.85 8.40 -18.69
C LEU A 111 -9.42 9.71 -19.19
N GLY A 112 -9.96 9.72 -20.40
CA GLY A 112 -10.61 10.91 -20.98
C GLY A 112 -11.82 11.38 -20.20
N MET A 113 -12.60 10.48 -19.60
CA MET A 113 -13.73 10.83 -18.75
C MET A 113 -13.30 11.66 -17.53
N PHE A 114 -12.15 11.36 -16.93
CA PHE A 114 -11.60 12.21 -15.86
C PHE A 114 -11.24 13.62 -16.36
N ALA A 115 -10.62 13.68 -17.54
CA ALA A 115 -10.18 14.96 -18.12
C ALA A 115 -11.33 15.88 -18.51
N ILE A 116 -12.45 15.32 -19.01
CA ILE A 116 -13.56 16.10 -19.56
C ILE A 116 -14.78 16.19 -18.63
N GLY A 117 -14.73 15.57 -17.44
CA GLY A 117 -15.86 15.54 -16.51
C GLY A 117 -16.43 16.91 -16.18
N ALA A 118 -15.57 17.87 -15.86
CA ALA A 118 -15.96 19.25 -15.59
C ALA A 118 -16.60 19.95 -16.81
N MET A 119 -16.14 19.65 -18.03
CA MET A 119 -16.70 20.20 -19.27
C MET A 119 -18.09 19.64 -19.53
N MET A 120 -18.33 18.38 -19.20
CA MET A 120 -19.59 17.69 -19.48
C MET A 120 -20.70 18.08 -18.51
N SER A 121 -20.42 18.80 -17.41
CA SER A 121 -21.45 19.44 -16.57
C SER A 121 -22.27 20.46 -17.36
N GLY A 122 -21.68 21.07 -18.38
CA GLY A 122 -22.34 22.05 -19.29
C GLY A 122 -22.45 23.43 -18.69
N GLU A 123 -22.08 23.67 -17.44
CA GLU A 123 -22.17 25.02 -16.82
C GLU A 123 -21.28 26.03 -17.52
N ALA A 124 -20.08 25.62 -17.89
CA ALA A 124 -19.15 26.46 -18.63
C ALA A 124 -19.62 26.92 -20.00
N PHE A 125 -20.63 26.29 -20.57
CA PHE A 125 -21.20 26.69 -21.87
C PHE A 125 -22.42 27.60 -21.73
N ARG A 126 -22.98 27.82 -20.53
CA ARG A 126 -24.19 28.66 -20.32
C ARG A 126 -23.99 30.08 -20.78
N TRP A 127 -22.83 30.68 -20.56
CA TRP A 127 -22.55 32.04 -20.98
C TRP A 127 -22.44 32.19 -22.51
N TYR A 128 -22.11 31.11 -23.25
CA TYR A 128 -22.15 31.16 -24.71
C TYR A 128 -23.56 31.21 -25.28
N GLU A 129 -24.58 30.77 -24.54
CA GLU A 129 -25.99 30.87 -24.96
C GLU A 129 -26.48 32.29 -25.00
N THR A 130 -25.84 33.21 -24.26
CA THR A 130 -26.14 34.62 -24.26
C THR A 130 -25.53 35.37 -25.47
N LEU A 131 -24.62 34.72 -26.21
CA LEU A 131 -23.97 35.28 -27.39
C LEU A 131 -24.73 34.89 -28.68
N PRO A 132 -24.71 35.73 -29.74
CA PRO A 132 -25.37 35.43 -31.03
C PRO A 132 -24.58 34.36 -31.82
N ILE A 133 -24.42 33.15 -31.25
CA ILE A 133 -23.74 32.02 -31.86
C ILE A 133 -24.78 30.99 -32.30
N SER A 134 -24.72 30.55 -33.57
CA SER A 134 -25.61 29.48 -34.03
C SER A 134 -25.40 28.17 -33.26
N LYS A 135 -26.50 27.43 -33.02
CA LYS A 135 -26.45 26.14 -32.27
C LYS A 135 -25.49 25.14 -32.89
N ASP A 136 -25.24 25.17 -34.19
CA ASP A 136 -24.29 24.30 -34.89
C ASP A 136 -22.85 24.72 -34.64
N LYS A 137 -22.53 26.02 -34.64
CA LYS A 137 -21.22 26.54 -34.25
C LYS A 137 -20.95 26.24 -32.79
N LEU A 138 -21.94 26.30 -31.89
CA LEU A 138 -21.78 25.98 -30.46
C LEU A 138 -21.48 24.51 -30.23
N ARG A 139 -22.15 23.58 -30.97
CA ARG A 139 -21.84 22.12 -30.91
C ARG A 139 -20.42 21.80 -31.36
N LYS A 140 -20.00 22.40 -32.49
CA LYS A 140 -18.64 22.25 -33.00
C LYS A 140 -17.61 22.84 -32.04
N LEU A 141 -17.92 23.97 -31.41
CA LEU A 141 -17.07 24.59 -30.39
C LEU A 141 -16.90 23.68 -29.18
N GLY A 142 -17.99 23.12 -28.66
CA GLY A 142 -17.93 22.16 -27.53
C GLY A 142 -17.08 20.92 -27.84
N PHE A 143 -17.27 20.34 -29.02
CA PHE A 143 -16.46 19.21 -29.47
C PHE A 143 -14.97 19.54 -29.60
N MET A 144 -14.67 20.72 -30.23
CA MET A 144 -13.28 21.18 -30.36
C MET A 144 -12.65 21.58 -29.04
N THR A 145 -13.42 22.00 -28.04
CA THR A 145 -12.92 22.30 -26.70
C THR A 145 -12.49 21.03 -25.99
N VAL A 146 -13.32 19.95 -26.08
CA VAL A 146 -12.96 18.62 -25.56
C VAL A 146 -11.71 18.09 -26.26
N PHE A 147 -11.64 18.20 -27.59
CA PHE A 147 -10.47 17.83 -28.37
C PHE A 147 -9.22 18.57 -27.90
N HIS A 148 -9.30 19.90 -27.74
CA HIS A 148 -8.18 20.72 -27.32
C HIS A 148 -7.71 20.38 -25.88
N ASN A 149 -8.59 19.89 -25.02
CA ASN A 149 -8.18 19.45 -23.68
C ASN A 149 -7.31 18.19 -23.71
N LEU A 150 -7.51 17.31 -24.69
CA LEU A 150 -6.80 16.02 -24.85
C LEU A 150 -5.80 16.02 -26.00
N ASP A 151 -5.59 17.15 -26.71
CA ASP A 151 -4.84 17.22 -27.96
C ASP A 151 -3.44 16.55 -27.90
N VAL A 152 -2.68 16.81 -26.84
CA VAL A 152 -1.33 16.21 -26.66
C VAL A 152 -1.41 14.68 -26.55
N GLY A 153 -2.33 14.16 -25.74
CA GLY A 153 -2.52 12.71 -25.60
C GLY A 153 -3.00 12.06 -26.87
N LEU A 154 -3.93 12.68 -27.59
CA LEU A 154 -4.43 12.18 -28.87
C LEU A 154 -3.33 12.16 -29.95
N ILE A 155 -2.50 13.22 -30.02
CA ILE A 155 -1.36 13.27 -30.95
C ILE A 155 -0.35 12.14 -30.63
N ILE A 156 -0.05 11.94 -29.37
CA ILE A 156 0.85 10.82 -28.97
C ILE A 156 0.24 9.48 -29.38
N MET A 157 -1.04 9.23 -29.12
CA MET A 157 -1.71 8.00 -29.54
C MET A 157 -1.69 7.81 -31.06
N ILE A 158 -1.85 8.87 -31.85
CA ILE A 158 -1.76 8.79 -33.31
C ILE A 158 -0.34 8.46 -33.78
N LEU A 159 0.69 9.08 -33.15
CA LEU A 159 2.07 8.94 -33.62
C LEU A 159 2.78 7.71 -33.06
N ALA A 160 2.38 7.26 -31.88
CA ALA A 160 3.08 6.16 -31.19
C ALA A 160 3.10 4.86 -32.02
N PHE A 161 1.94 4.45 -32.56
CA PHE A 161 1.83 3.23 -33.33
C PHE A 161 2.65 3.24 -34.63
N PRO A 162 2.54 4.25 -35.53
CA PRO A 162 3.37 4.28 -36.73
C PRO A 162 4.86 4.41 -36.44
N VAL A 163 5.25 5.14 -35.39
CA VAL A 163 6.66 5.24 -34.96
C VAL A 163 7.16 3.86 -34.50
N THR A 164 6.37 3.14 -33.72
CA THR A 164 6.72 1.77 -33.30
C THR A 164 6.85 0.84 -34.50
N MET A 165 5.89 0.86 -35.44
CA MET A 165 5.97 0.05 -36.68
C MET A 165 7.18 0.40 -37.52
N PHE A 166 7.51 1.69 -37.65
CA PHE A 166 8.71 2.13 -38.36
C PHE A 166 10.01 1.64 -37.71
N VAL A 167 10.12 1.80 -36.41
CA VAL A 167 11.34 1.40 -35.68
C VAL A 167 11.58 -0.11 -35.74
N LEU A 168 10.49 -0.91 -35.70
CA LEU A 168 10.61 -2.37 -35.73
C LEU A 168 10.84 -2.95 -37.14
N SER A 169 10.22 -2.34 -38.15
CA SER A 169 10.27 -2.86 -39.54
C SER A 169 11.24 -2.14 -40.46
N LEU A 170 11.63 -0.91 -40.13
CA LEU A 170 12.33 0.05 -41.00
C LEU A 170 11.61 0.28 -42.35
N ASN A 171 10.32 -0.07 -42.42
CA ASN A 171 9.50 0.04 -43.64
C ASN A 171 8.58 1.27 -43.53
N ILE A 172 8.83 2.25 -44.44
CA ILE A 172 8.06 3.51 -44.44
C ILE A 172 6.61 3.31 -44.89
N ILE A 173 6.36 2.31 -45.78
CA ILE A 173 5.01 2.03 -46.27
C ILE A 173 4.15 1.48 -45.12
N LEU A 174 4.69 0.51 -44.35
CA LEU A 174 4.02 -0.02 -43.17
C LEU A 174 3.74 1.07 -42.15
N ALA A 175 4.68 1.99 -41.91
CA ALA A 175 4.50 3.12 -41.02
C ALA A 175 3.38 4.08 -41.49
N LEU A 176 3.29 4.36 -42.81
CA LEU A 176 2.23 5.19 -43.35
C LEU A 176 0.84 4.53 -43.23
N VAL A 177 0.76 3.22 -43.48
CA VAL A 177 -0.45 2.43 -43.26
C VAL A 177 -0.86 2.46 -41.80
N ALA A 178 0.09 2.23 -40.89
CA ALA A 178 -0.13 2.30 -39.43
C ALA A 178 -0.59 3.70 -39.00
N ALA A 179 -0.06 4.77 -39.60
CA ALA A 179 -0.47 6.15 -39.33
C ALA A 179 -1.93 6.41 -39.74
N LEU A 180 -2.34 5.94 -40.92
CA LEU A 180 -3.72 6.08 -41.40
C LEU A 180 -4.70 5.35 -40.47
N ILE A 181 -4.41 4.09 -40.14
CA ILE A 181 -5.26 3.28 -39.25
C ILE A 181 -5.30 3.86 -37.84
N SER A 182 -4.15 4.27 -37.28
CA SER A 182 -4.09 4.90 -35.97
C SER A 182 -4.92 6.19 -35.92
N PHE A 183 -4.86 7.04 -36.93
CA PHE A 183 -5.66 8.24 -37.03
C PHE A 183 -7.16 7.93 -37.01
N ILE A 184 -7.62 6.98 -37.80
CA ILE A 184 -9.03 6.57 -37.87
C ILE A 184 -9.46 6.00 -36.52
N ASN A 185 -8.64 5.15 -35.90
CA ASN A 185 -8.95 4.52 -34.61
C ASN A 185 -9.02 5.54 -33.46
N VAL A 186 -8.10 6.50 -33.42
CA VAL A 186 -8.11 7.54 -32.40
C VAL A 186 -9.31 8.48 -32.58
N MET A 187 -9.71 8.79 -33.82
CA MET A 187 -10.94 9.56 -34.09
C MET A 187 -12.20 8.80 -33.69
N PHE A 188 -12.23 7.50 -33.94
CA PHE A 188 -13.30 6.61 -33.46
C PHE A 188 -13.36 6.60 -31.93
N SER A 189 -12.24 6.34 -31.28
CA SER A 189 -12.08 6.28 -29.80
C SER A 189 -12.53 7.58 -29.13
N PHE A 190 -12.11 8.72 -29.68
CA PHE A 190 -12.50 10.05 -29.22
C PHE A 190 -14.01 10.30 -29.38
N SER A 191 -14.59 9.85 -30.48
CA SER A 191 -16.03 9.94 -30.70
C SER A 191 -16.83 9.10 -29.70
N ILE A 192 -16.37 7.90 -29.37
CA ILE A 192 -16.95 7.03 -28.34
C ILE A 192 -16.85 7.70 -26.97
N LEU A 193 -15.68 8.25 -26.60
CA LEU A 193 -15.51 9.02 -25.36
C LEU A 193 -16.58 10.11 -25.22
N VAL A 194 -16.76 10.94 -26.25
CA VAL A 194 -17.75 12.04 -26.23
C VAL A 194 -19.18 11.51 -26.11
N LEU A 195 -19.52 10.41 -26.80
CA LEU A 195 -20.85 9.78 -26.72
C LEU A 195 -21.14 9.27 -25.31
N VAL A 196 -20.19 8.56 -24.72
CA VAL A 196 -20.33 8.00 -23.38
C VAL A 196 -20.42 9.11 -22.34
N ALA A 197 -19.53 10.09 -22.39
CA ALA A 197 -19.53 11.25 -21.51
C ALA A 197 -20.84 12.04 -21.60
N GLY A 198 -21.38 12.21 -22.82
CA GLY A 198 -22.66 12.86 -23.04
C GLY A 198 -23.87 12.08 -22.49
N ARG A 199 -23.80 10.75 -22.44
CA ARG A 199 -24.83 9.91 -21.80
C ARG A 199 -24.77 10.04 -20.27
N ILE A 200 -23.58 9.94 -19.72
CA ILE A 200 -23.36 10.03 -18.26
C ILE A 200 -23.78 11.42 -17.76
N SER A 201 -23.35 12.50 -18.44
CA SER A 201 -23.78 13.86 -18.11
C SER A 201 -25.31 14.01 -18.05
N ARG A 202 -26.03 13.38 -18.97
CA ARG A 202 -27.50 13.37 -18.94
C ARG A 202 -28.07 12.67 -17.71
N VAL A 203 -27.53 11.50 -17.36
CA VAL A 203 -27.98 10.75 -16.16
C VAL A 203 -27.73 11.56 -14.89
N LEU A 204 -26.59 12.25 -14.82
CA LEU A 204 -26.25 13.09 -13.68
C LEU A 204 -27.17 14.32 -13.56
N LYS A 205 -27.49 14.99 -14.68
CA LYS A 205 -28.41 16.17 -14.70
C LYS A 205 -29.86 15.81 -14.33
N VAL A 206 -30.37 14.66 -14.78
CA VAL A 206 -31.74 14.20 -14.44
C VAL A 206 -31.88 13.87 -12.96
N SER A 207 -30.79 13.60 -12.29
CA SER A 207 -30.76 13.17 -10.91
C SER A 207 -30.45 14.28 -9.89
N GLU A 208 -30.58 15.58 -10.22
CA GLU A 208 -30.47 16.67 -9.25
C GLU A 208 -31.50 16.61 -8.12
N ALA A 209 -32.57 15.84 -8.31
CA ALA A 209 -33.49 15.51 -7.24
C ALA A 209 -32.78 14.73 -6.11
N ALA A 210 -32.84 15.26 -4.89
CA ALA A 210 -32.21 14.71 -3.67
C ALA A 210 -32.87 13.41 -3.16
N SER A 211 -33.35 12.52 -4.04
CA SER A 211 -34.01 11.27 -3.65
C SER A 211 -33.02 10.11 -3.51
N ARG A 212 -33.27 9.18 -2.56
CA ARG A 212 -32.48 7.96 -2.40
C ARG A 212 -32.44 7.13 -3.69
N LYS A 213 -33.54 7.11 -4.46
CA LYS A 213 -33.66 6.42 -5.74
C LYS A 213 -32.72 7.02 -6.80
N ALA A 214 -32.61 8.34 -6.86
CA ALA A 214 -31.68 9.02 -7.77
C ALA A 214 -30.20 8.71 -7.43
N THR A 215 -29.86 8.68 -6.15
CA THR A 215 -28.52 8.31 -5.69
C THR A 215 -28.18 6.86 -6.05
N LEU A 216 -29.11 5.93 -5.88
CA LEU A 216 -28.93 4.53 -6.27
C LEU A 216 -28.75 4.37 -7.79
N ILE A 217 -29.57 5.05 -8.59
CA ILE A 217 -29.45 5.01 -10.06
C ILE A 217 -28.07 5.54 -10.52
N ARG A 218 -27.56 6.61 -9.90
CA ARG A 218 -26.21 7.12 -10.18
C ARG A 218 -25.15 6.08 -9.83
N LEU A 219 -25.25 5.52 -8.64
CA LEU A 219 -24.31 4.51 -8.13
C LEU A 219 -24.26 3.31 -9.07
N PHE A 220 -25.42 2.73 -9.40
CA PHE A 220 -25.50 1.59 -10.32
C PHE A 220 -25.00 1.93 -11.73
N THR A 221 -25.37 3.10 -12.27
CA THR A 221 -24.91 3.51 -13.62
C THR A 221 -23.38 3.67 -13.67
N MET A 222 -22.80 4.29 -12.64
CA MET A 222 -21.34 4.46 -12.57
C MET A 222 -20.62 3.14 -12.35
N LEU A 223 -21.14 2.31 -11.44
CA LEU A 223 -20.57 1.00 -11.15
C LEU A 223 -20.64 0.08 -12.37
N SER A 224 -21.79 0.03 -13.05
CA SER A 224 -21.93 -0.74 -14.29
C SER A 224 -20.99 -0.24 -15.39
N TYR A 225 -20.83 1.06 -15.52
CA TYR A 225 -19.90 1.66 -16.47
C TYR A 225 -18.45 1.25 -16.19
N MET A 226 -18.06 1.31 -14.93
CA MET A 226 -16.72 0.91 -14.51
C MET A 226 -16.50 -0.59 -14.72
N ILE A 227 -17.47 -1.44 -14.34
CA ILE A 227 -17.40 -2.89 -14.55
C ILE A 227 -17.21 -3.19 -16.05
N VAL A 228 -17.99 -2.57 -16.92
CA VAL A 228 -17.88 -2.79 -18.38
C VAL A 228 -16.49 -2.40 -18.90
N ILE A 229 -15.95 -1.24 -18.50
CA ILE A 229 -14.63 -0.79 -18.94
C ILE A 229 -13.55 -1.74 -18.44
N PHE A 230 -13.60 -2.10 -17.16
CA PHE A 230 -12.59 -2.97 -16.58
C PHE A 230 -12.68 -4.40 -17.12
N SER A 231 -13.89 -4.95 -17.27
CA SER A 231 -14.06 -6.27 -17.89
C SER A 231 -13.55 -6.31 -19.31
N ALA A 232 -13.77 -5.24 -20.08
CA ALA A 232 -13.22 -5.11 -21.42
C ALA A 232 -11.68 -5.00 -21.43
N SER A 233 -11.10 -4.20 -20.51
CA SER A 233 -9.64 -4.10 -20.34
C SER A 233 -9.04 -5.45 -19.95
N PHE A 234 -9.70 -6.17 -19.04
CA PHE A 234 -9.32 -7.49 -18.61
C PHE A 234 -9.36 -8.52 -19.74
N PHE A 235 -10.43 -8.54 -20.50
CA PHE A 235 -10.58 -9.45 -21.64
C PHE A 235 -9.45 -9.24 -22.67
N VAL A 236 -9.07 -7.99 -22.93
CA VAL A 236 -7.95 -7.71 -23.83
C VAL A 236 -6.62 -8.16 -23.24
N GLN A 237 -6.38 -7.94 -21.96
CA GLN A 237 -5.15 -8.44 -21.32
C GLN A 237 -5.07 -9.95 -21.34
N TRP A 238 -6.18 -10.63 -21.07
CA TRP A 238 -6.26 -12.09 -21.19
C TRP A 238 -5.94 -12.57 -22.61
N ILE A 239 -6.51 -11.94 -23.65
CA ILE A 239 -6.16 -12.23 -25.04
C ILE A 239 -4.66 -12.06 -25.27
N MET A 240 -4.06 -10.97 -24.77
CA MET A 240 -2.63 -10.71 -24.99
C MET A 240 -1.73 -11.73 -24.31
N ILE A 241 -2.10 -12.23 -23.16
CA ILE A 241 -1.32 -13.20 -22.38
C ILE A 241 -1.47 -14.60 -22.98
N SER A 242 -2.70 -14.98 -23.30
CA SER A 242 -3.01 -16.25 -23.95
C SER A 242 -2.64 -16.23 -25.45
N ALA A 243 -2.16 -15.10 -25.96
CA ALA A 243 -1.90 -14.91 -27.38
C ALA A 243 -0.88 -15.90 -27.92
N GLY A 244 0.17 -16.22 -27.15
CA GLY A 244 1.19 -17.19 -27.56
C GLY A 244 0.60 -18.58 -27.78
N ASP A 245 -0.09 -19.11 -26.78
CA ASP A 245 -0.69 -20.45 -26.84
C ASP A 245 -1.85 -20.50 -27.84
N PHE A 246 -2.65 -19.45 -27.87
CA PHE A 246 -3.74 -19.29 -28.80
C PHE A 246 -3.23 -19.10 -30.24
N PHE A 247 -2.11 -18.39 -30.40
CA PHE A 247 -1.45 -18.22 -31.69
C PHE A 247 -0.93 -19.56 -32.25
N VAL A 248 -0.27 -20.34 -31.39
CA VAL A 248 0.24 -21.67 -31.75
C VAL A 248 -0.93 -22.62 -32.09
N SER A 249 -1.98 -22.65 -31.28
CA SER A 249 -3.12 -23.53 -31.49
C SER A 249 -3.94 -23.18 -32.75
N LEU A 250 -4.09 -21.90 -33.07
CA LEU A 250 -4.81 -21.44 -34.28
C LEU A 250 -3.95 -21.50 -35.54
N SER A 251 -2.65 -21.25 -35.46
CA SER A 251 -1.76 -21.30 -36.61
C SER A 251 -1.49 -22.73 -37.07
N SER A 252 -1.66 -23.72 -36.19
CA SER A 252 -1.56 -25.14 -36.51
C SER A 252 -2.86 -25.72 -37.11
N SER A 253 -3.98 -24.99 -37.06
CA SER A 253 -5.25 -25.43 -37.64
C SER A 253 -5.47 -24.85 -39.05
N GLU A 254 -5.90 -25.69 -40.01
CA GLU A 254 -6.38 -25.19 -41.30
C GLU A 254 -7.66 -24.39 -41.11
N ILE A 255 -7.55 -23.06 -41.05
CA ILE A 255 -8.71 -22.20 -40.93
C ILE A 255 -9.38 -22.05 -42.30
N PRO A 256 -10.67 -22.40 -42.45
CA PRO A 256 -11.35 -22.24 -43.72
C PRO A 256 -11.31 -20.78 -44.22
N TYR A 257 -11.07 -20.57 -45.47
CA TYR A 257 -11.02 -19.24 -46.12
C TYR A 257 -12.25 -18.40 -45.79
N ILE A 258 -13.46 -19.06 -45.71
CA ILE A 258 -14.70 -18.40 -45.42
C ILE A 258 -14.71 -17.72 -43.99
N VAL A 259 -13.99 -18.31 -43.03
CA VAL A 259 -13.88 -17.75 -41.69
C VAL A 259 -13.03 -16.47 -41.70
N ASN A 260 -11.86 -16.51 -42.38
CA ASN A 260 -11.04 -15.32 -42.61
C ASN A 260 -11.81 -14.22 -43.35
N PHE A 261 -12.61 -14.60 -44.35
CA PHE A 261 -13.45 -13.67 -45.09
C PHE A 261 -14.47 -12.98 -44.18
N ILE A 262 -15.24 -13.74 -43.37
CA ILE A 262 -16.28 -13.19 -42.50
C ILE A 262 -15.67 -12.28 -41.43
N ILE A 263 -14.61 -12.70 -40.75
CA ILE A 263 -14.01 -11.94 -39.65
C ILE A 263 -13.38 -10.66 -40.16
N SER A 264 -12.74 -10.66 -41.31
CA SER A 264 -12.12 -9.48 -41.92
C SER A 264 -13.13 -8.39 -42.32
N LEU A 265 -14.40 -8.75 -42.56
CA LEU A 265 -15.48 -7.79 -42.80
C LEU A 265 -15.96 -7.08 -41.55
N ILE A 266 -15.71 -7.60 -40.33
CA ILE A 266 -16.10 -6.96 -39.09
C ILE A 266 -15.29 -5.67 -38.91
N PRO A 267 -15.94 -4.49 -38.97
CA PRO A 267 -15.25 -3.20 -39.12
C PRO A 267 -14.34 -2.86 -37.91
N PHE A 268 -14.71 -3.27 -36.71
CA PHE A 268 -13.95 -3.00 -35.48
C PHE A 268 -14.11 -4.18 -34.49
N PRO A 269 -13.06 -4.65 -33.86
CA PRO A 269 -11.65 -4.23 -33.98
C PRO A 269 -10.87 -4.99 -35.07
N PHE A 270 -11.50 -5.93 -35.79
CA PHE A 270 -10.82 -6.91 -36.65
C PHE A 270 -10.28 -6.31 -37.94
N ALA A 271 -11.07 -5.58 -38.73
CA ALA A 271 -10.62 -5.06 -40.02
C ALA A 271 -9.27 -4.28 -39.96
N PRO A 272 -9.06 -3.33 -39.01
CA PRO A 272 -7.76 -2.67 -38.88
C PRO A 272 -6.66 -3.63 -38.44
N GLY A 273 -6.98 -4.66 -37.63
CA GLY A 273 -6.03 -5.70 -37.24
C GLY A 273 -5.57 -6.55 -38.43
N TYR A 274 -6.52 -7.03 -39.25
CA TYR A 274 -6.22 -7.75 -40.49
C TYR A 274 -5.37 -6.93 -41.45
N PHE A 275 -5.75 -5.66 -41.64
CA PHE A 275 -5.04 -4.78 -42.57
C PHE A 275 -3.56 -4.63 -42.18
N ILE A 276 -3.27 -4.40 -40.90
CA ILE A 276 -1.88 -4.28 -40.40
C ILE A 276 -1.16 -5.63 -40.53
N THR A 277 -1.81 -6.75 -40.16
CA THR A 277 -1.19 -8.08 -40.26
C THR A 277 -0.78 -8.40 -41.67
N MET A 278 -1.64 -8.15 -42.67
CA MET A 278 -1.30 -8.34 -44.08
C MET A 278 -0.27 -7.34 -44.59
N ALA A 279 -0.24 -6.11 -44.05
CA ALA A 279 0.72 -5.09 -44.46
C ALA A 279 2.15 -5.36 -43.97
N ILE A 280 2.36 -6.27 -43.01
CA ILE A 280 3.69 -6.72 -42.55
C ILE A 280 4.37 -7.53 -43.62
N GLU A 281 3.64 -8.45 -44.30
CA GLU A 281 4.17 -9.31 -45.38
C GLU A 281 3.20 -9.32 -46.58
N PRO A 282 3.08 -8.18 -47.30
CA PRO A 282 2.03 -8.00 -48.32
C PRO A 282 2.15 -8.93 -49.52
N THR A 283 3.35 -9.41 -49.80
CA THR A 283 3.63 -10.30 -50.95
C THR A 283 3.11 -11.72 -50.77
N SER A 284 2.82 -12.11 -49.51
CA SER A 284 2.32 -13.46 -49.20
C SER A 284 0.83 -13.64 -49.48
N PHE A 285 0.10 -12.57 -49.85
CA PHE A 285 -1.36 -12.59 -50.00
C PHE A 285 -1.83 -12.21 -51.40
N SER A 286 -2.83 -12.96 -51.86
CA SER A 286 -3.47 -12.70 -53.14
C SER A 286 -4.43 -11.49 -53.07
N PHE A 287 -4.78 -10.92 -54.22
CA PHE A 287 -5.75 -9.83 -54.30
C PHE A 287 -7.12 -10.25 -53.74
N SER A 288 -7.51 -11.51 -53.89
CA SER A 288 -8.77 -12.03 -53.32
C SER A 288 -8.79 -11.97 -51.75
N SER A 289 -7.64 -12.12 -51.11
CA SER A 289 -7.54 -11.97 -49.62
C SER A 289 -7.58 -10.51 -49.16
N TRP A 290 -7.08 -9.56 -49.97
CA TRP A 290 -7.12 -8.14 -49.67
C TRP A 290 -8.52 -7.53 -49.79
N LEU A 291 -9.36 -8.02 -50.72
CA LEU A 291 -10.67 -7.43 -51.00
C LEU A 291 -11.60 -7.35 -49.79
N PRO A 292 -11.83 -8.41 -48.99
CA PRO A 292 -12.70 -8.34 -47.80
C PRO A 292 -12.13 -7.42 -46.71
N VAL A 293 -10.81 -7.36 -46.54
CA VAL A 293 -10.17 -6.48 -45.55
C VAL A 293 -10.34 -5.01 -45.92
N ILE A 294 -10.20 -4.68 -47.21
CA ILE A 294 -10.45 -3.32 -47.72
C ILE A 294 -11.92 -2.93 -47.53
N ILE A 295 -12.85 -3.83 -47.80
CA ILE A 295 -14.28 -3.59 -47.54
C ILE A 295 -14.51 -3.35 -46.03
N GLY A 296 -13.93 -4.21 -45.14
CA GLY A 296 -13.99 -4.04 -43.71
C GLY A 296 -13.43 -2.70 -43.21
N MET A 297 -12.29 -2.24 -43.81
CA MET A 297 -11.74 -0.92 -43.52
C MET A 297 -12.64 0.24 -43.97
N VAL A 298 -13.27 0.13 -45.15
CA VAL A 298 -14.27 1.13 -45.61
C VAL A 298 -15.45 1.17 -44.62
N LEU A 299 -15.93 0.03 -44.17
CA LEU A 299 -16.99 -0.07 -43.16
C LEU A 299 -16.53 0.56 -41.83
N PHE A 300 -15.25 0.38 -41.46
CA PHE A 300 -14.71 1.01 -40.24
C PHE A 300 -14.64 2.55 -40.36
N VAL A 301 -14.26 3.08 -41.51
CA VAL A 301 -14.33 4.54 -41.78
C VAL A 301 -15.77 5.04 -41.68
N LEU A 302 -16.72 4.34 -42.27
CA LEU A 302 -18.14 4.69 -42.20
C LEU A 302 -18.67 4.65 -40.76
N LEU A 303 -18.29 3.63 -40.01
CA LEU A 303 -18.62 3.51 -38.57
C LEU A 303 -18.02 4.69 -37.75
N THR A 304 -16.78 5.08 -38.06
CA THR A 304 -16.11 6.24 -37.43
C THR A 304 -16.84 7.54 -37.75
N LEU A 305 -17.23 7.76 -39.00
CA LEU A 305 -18.02 8.95 -39.42
C LEU A 305 -19.41 8.96 -38.76
N PHE A 306 -20.04 7.80 -38.62
CA PHE A 306 -21.31 7.67 -37.92
C PHE A 306 -21.15 8.02 -36.43
N ALA A 307 -20.13 7.44 -35.74
CA ALA A 307 -19.83 7.74 -34.35
C ALA A 307 -19.55 9.26 -34.16
N TYR A 308 -18.76 9.87 -35.04
CA TYR A 308 -18.46 11.30 -35.02
C TYR A 308 -19.74 12.17 -35.14
N LYS A 309 -20.63 11.86 -36.11
CA LYS A 309 -21.93 12.58 -36.26
C LYS A 309 -22.80 12.45 -35.00
N LYS A 310 -22.84 11.25 -34.40
CA LYS A 310 -23.56 11.01 -33.14
C LYS A 310 -22.92 11.75 -31.96
N ALA A 311 -21.57 11.80 -31.88
CA ALA A 311 -20.84 12.54 -30.86
C ALA A 311 -21.15 14.06 -30.95
N LEU A 312 -21.11 14.64 -32.12
CA LEU A 312 -21.53 16.03 -32.33
C LEU A 312 -22.98 16.28 -31.92
N LYS A 313 -23.89 15.31 -32.14
CA LYS A 313 -25.29 15.42 -31.68
C LYS A 313 -25.38 15.31 -30.16
N ALA A 314 -24.57 14.49 -29.53
CA ALA A 314 -24.51 14.35 -28.07
C ALA A 314 -24.06 15.68 -27.40
N MET A 315 -23.12 16.42 -28.01
CA MET A 315 -22.68 17.71 -27.50
C MET A 315 -23.81 18.76 -27.44
N ARG A 316 -24.88 18.62 -28.23
CA ARG A 316 -26.05 19.51 -28.14
C ARG A 316 -26.69 19.48 -26.73
N THR A 317 -26.73 18.30 -26.08
CA THR A 317 -27.32 18.19 -24.75
C THR A 317 -26.43 18.72 -23.64
N VAL A 318 -25.14 18.86 -23.91
CA VAL A 318 -24.14 19.42 -22.98
C VAL A 318 -24.12 20.94 -23.10
N THR A 319 -24.22 21.45 -24.33
CA THR A 319 -24.10 22.89 -24.63
C THR A 319 -25.41 23.67 -24.60
N SER A 320 -26.58 23.03 -24.42
CA SER A 320 -27.88 23.74 -24.32
C SER A 320 -28.58 23.42 -23.00
N SER A 321 -28.81 24.46 -22.19
CA SER A 321 -29.55 24.37 -20.91
C SER A 321 -31.05 24.36 -21.10
N ALA A 322 -31.55 25.01 -22.13
CA ALA A 322 -32.98 25.29 -22.33
C ALA A 322 -33.87 24.04 -22.52
N SER A 323 -33.33 22.90 -22.97
CA SER A 323 -34.17 21.70 -23.24
C SER A 323 -34.51 20.89 -21.99
N ILE A 324 -33.83 21.15 -20.89
CA ILE A 324 -34.01 20.38 -19.63
C ILE A 324 -35.05 21.06 -18.73
N GLU A 325 -35.02 22.41 -18.66
CA GLU A 325 -36.00 23.20 -17.90
C GLU A 325 -37.42 23.04 -18.45
N ILE A 326 -37.59 22.95 -19.77
CA ILE A 326 -38.92 22.79 -20.39
C ILE A 326 -39.51 21.39 -20.16
N LYS A 327 -38.68 20.34 -20.11
CA LYS A 327 -39.14 18.99 -19.79
C LYS A 327 -39.39 18.81 -18.29
N GLN A 328 -38.61 19.44 -17.43
CA GLN A 328 -38.87 19.45 -15.98
C GLN A 328 -40.12 20.24 -15.63
N ALA A 329 -40.34 21.40 -16.26
CA ALA A 329 -41.55 22.17 -16.06
C ALA A 329 -42.83 21.42 -16.54
N LYS A 330 -42.72 20.56 -17.56
CA LYS A 330 -43.84 19.71 -18.02
C LYS A 330 -44.06 18.43 -17.19
N SER A 331 -43.06 17.96 -16.44
CA SER A 331 -43.17 16.74 -15.59
C SER A 331 -43.49 17.04 -14.13
N ILE A 332 -43.37 18.28 -13.70
CA ILE A 332 -43.83 18.71 -12.38
C ILE A 332 -45.40 18.87 -12.49
N LYS A 333 -46.11 17.74 -12.51
CA LYS A 333 -47.46 17.72 -11.96
C LYS A 333 -47.34 18.25 -10.55
N LYS A 334 -47.94 19.38 -10.27
CA LYS A 334 -48.09 19.98 -8.94
C LYS A 334 -48.66 18.89 -7.98
N THR A 335 -47.82 18.09 -7.44
CA THR A 335 -48.13 17.41 -6.20
C THR A 335 -48.08 18.54 -5.15
N PRO A 336 -49.15 18.74 -4.36
CA PRO A 336 -49.15 19.73 -3.31
C PRO A 336 -47.92 19.51 -2.46
N GLU A 337 -47.05 20.52 -2.32
CA GLU A 337 -45.90 20.49 -1.43
C GLU A 337 -46.42 20.24 -0.01
N LYS A 338 -46.37 18.96 0.41
CA LYS A 338 -46.43 18.69 1.86
C LYS A 338 -45.31 19.46 2.51
N PRO A 339 -45.61 20.29 3.54
CA PRO A 339 -44.56 20.98 4.26
C PRO A 339 -43.51 19.95 4.68
N ILE A 340 -42.25 20.19 4.26
CA ILE A 340 -41.14 19.30 4.62
C ILE A 340 -40.91 19.52 6.12
N GLU A 341 -41.48 18.65 6.97
CA GLU A 341 -41.08 18.59 8.37
C GLU A 341 -39.61 18.19 8.43
N VAL A 342 -38.77 19.17 8.73
CA VAL A 342 -37.36 18.96 8.95
C VAL A 342 -37.22 18.34 10.35
N LEU A 343 -37.28 17.01 10.41
CA LEU A 343 -36.96 16.26 11.64
C LEU A 343 -35.48 16.40 11.92
N ILE A 344 -35.16 17.25 12.90
CA ILE A 344 -33.79 17.42 13.42
C ILE A 344 -33.52 16.31 14.44
N GLU A 345 -32.93 15.22 14.01
CA GLU A 345 -32.45 14.18 14.91
C GLU A 345 -31.08 14.55 15.52
N PRO A 346 -30.92 14.55 16.85
CA PRO A 346 -29.63 14.77 17.47
C PRO A 346 -28.68 13.62 17.15
N ARG A 347 -27.54 13.90 16.54
CA ARG A 347 -26.51 12.91 16.19
C ARG A 347 -25.17 13.30 16.79
N THR A 348 -24.33 12.29 17.08
CA THR A 348 -22.95 12.59 17.48
C THR A 348 -22.22 13.33 16.33
N PRO A 349 -21.36 14.31 16.61
CA PRO A 349 -20.69 15.10 15.58
C PRO A 349 -19.97 14.25 14.51
N ILE A 350 -19.34 13.15 14.92
CA ILE A 350 -18.63 12.23 14.02
C ILE A 350 -19.60 11.57 13.01
N LYS A 351 -20.74 11.05 13.48
CA LYS A 351 -21.75 10.43 12.59
C LYS A 351 -22.37 11.46 11.64
N ALA A 352 -22.59 12.69 12.11
CA ALA A 352 -23.12 13.77 11.28
C ALA A 352 -22.14 14.14 10.14
N TYR A 353 -20.84 14.24 10.44
CA TYR A 353 -19.82 14.48 9.43
C TYR A 353 -19.70 13.37 8.40
N ILE A 354 -19.64 12.10 8.82
CA ILE A 354 -19.57 10.96 7.91
C ILE A 354 -20.77 10.96 6.96
N ARG A 355 -21.98 11.19 7.51
CA ARG A 355 -23.19 11.29 6.67
C ARG A 355 -23.14 12.43 5.67
N LYS A 356 -22.69 13.62 6.12
CA LYS A 356 -22.51 14.79 5.24
C LYS A 356 -21.54 14.44 4.10
N ASP A 357 -20.37 13.90 4.43
CA ASP A 357 -19.32 13.61 3.44
C ASP A 357 -19.77 12.55 2.43
N LEU A 358 -20.41 11.46 2.88
CA LEU A 358 -20.99 10.46 1.97
C LEU A 358 -22.10 11.04 1.10
N SER A 359 -22.98 11.88 1.67
CA SER A 359 -24.03 12.54 0.91
C SER A 359 -23.48 13.51 -0.14
N THR A 360 -22.41 14.22 0.17
CA THR A 360 -21.74 15.13 -0.77
C THR A 360 -20.99 14.35 -1.85
N ALA A 361 -20.23 13.31 -1.46
CA ALA A 361 -19.50 12.46 -2.38
C ALA A 361 -20.41 11.81 -3.45
N THR A 362 -21.62 11.40 -3.06
CA THR A 362 -22.57 10.75 -4.00
C THR A 362 -23.28 11.75 -4.92
N ARG A 363 -23.12 13.06 -4.72
CA ARG A 363 -23.74 14.11 -5.57
C ARG A 363 -22.79 14.65 -6.63
N ASP A 364 -21.49 14.60 -6.36
CA ASP A 364 -20.47 15.04 -7.28
C ASP A 364 -19.77 13.84 -7.94
N MET A 365 -19.72 13.85 -9.29
CA MET A 365 -19.15 12.75 -10.06
C MET A 365 -17.67 12.53 -9.74
N GLN A 366 -16.90 13.59 -9.62
CA GLN A 366 -15.45 13.48 -9.39
C GLN A 366 -15.18 12.88 -8.02
N THR A 367 -15.89 13.34 -7.01
CA THR A 367 -15.76 12.84 -5.64
C THR A 367 -16.27 11.40 -5.50
N PHE A 368 -17.33 11.05 -6.22
CA PHE A 368 -17.86 9.69 -6.27
C PHE A 368 -16.85 8.71 -6.88
N MET A 369 -16.13 9.13 -7.92
CA MET A 369 -15.03 8.35 -8.49
C MET A 369 -13.92 8.07 -7.48
N PHE A 370 -13.54 9.06 -6.65
CA PHE A 370 -12.57 8.85 -5.56
C PHE A 370 -13.05 7.87 -4.48
N LEU A 371 -14.34 7.61 -4.38
CA LEU A 371 -14.91 6.63 -3.47
C LEU A 371 -14.90 5.21 -4.07
N ILE A 372 -15.19 5.07 -5.35
CA ILE A 372 -15.36 3.76 -6.01
C ILE A 372 -14.05 3.21 -6.56
N MET A 373 -13.19 4.06 -7.16
CA MET A 373 -11.92 3.62 -7.73
C MET A 373 -11.04 2.83 -6.75
N PRO A 374 -10.88 3.25 -5.48
CA PRO A 374 -10.14 2.47 -4.50
C PRO A 374 -10.67 1.05 -4.28
N LEU A 375 -11.96 0.82 -4.50
CA LEU A 375 -12.57 -0.50 -4.32
C LEU A 375 -12.36 -1.40 -5.54
N ILE A 376 -12.46 -0.84 -6.73
CA ILE A 376 -12.41 -1.60 -7.98
C ILE A 376 -10.97 -1.86 -8.44
N LEU A 377 -10.09 -0.87 -8.34
CA LEU A 377 -8.75 -0.93 -8.94
C LEU A 377 -7.87 -2.07 -8.39
N PRO A 378 -7.77 -2.30 -7.07
CA PRO A 378 -7.00 -3.42 -6.54
C PRO A 378 -7.59 -4.78 -6.95
N LEU A 379 -8.90 -4.89 -6.93
CA LEU A 379 -9.60 -6.12 -7.30
C LEU A 379 -9.34 -6.48 -8.76
N MET A 380 -9.37 -5.50 -9.65
CA MET A 380 -9.05 -5.69 -11.07
C MET A 380 -7.62 -6.15 -11.29
N MET A 381 -6.67 -5.58 -10.55
CA MET A 381 -5.26 -5.95 -10.69
C MET A 381 -4.98 -7.39 -10.24
N VAL A 382 -5.60 -7.82 -9.16
CA VAL A 382 -5.44 -9.21 -8.69
C VAL A 382 -6.09 -10.20 -9.66
N ILE A 383 -7.26 -9.88 -10.22
CA ILE A 383 -7.87 -10.70 -11.26
C ILE A 383 -6.96 -10.82 -12.49
N VAL A 384 -6.34 -9.73 -12.93
CA VAL A 384 -5.37 -9.76 -14.02
C VAL A 384 -4.23 -10.72 -13.73
N LEU A 385 -3.70 -10.69 -12.50
CA LEU A 385 -2.59 -11.57 -12.10
C LEU A 385 -2.96 -13.04 -12.08
N LEU A 386 -4.15 -13.39 -11.61
CA LEU A 386 -4.60 -14.78 -11.54
C LEU A 386 -4.78 -15.42 -12.93
N ILE A 387 -5.07 -14.60 -13.94
CA ILE A 387 -5.27 -15.10 -15.32
C ILE A 387 -3.98 -15.05 -16.12
N THR A 388 -2.96 -14.33 -15.64
CA THR A 388 -1.65 -14.35 -16.27
C THR A 388 -1.01 -15.71 -15.95
N PRO A 389 -0.80 -16.64 -16.89
CA PRO A 389 0.05 -17.80 -16.64
C PRO A 389 1.45 -17.24 -16.42
N THR A 390 1.76 -16.96 -15.17
CA THR A 390 3.09 -16.52 -14.77
C THR A 390 3.97 -17.76 -14.88
N GLY A 391 4.65 -17.93 -15.99
CA GLY A 391 5.82 -18.79 -16.09
C GLY A 391 6.99 -18.32 -15.20
N LEU A 392 6.67 -17.49 -14.19
CA LEU A 392 7.55 -17.07 -13.12
C LEU A 392 7.63 -18.19 -12.09
N GLY A 393 8.18 -19.28 -12.54
CA GLY A 393 8.81 -20.33 -11.78
C GLY A 393 8.02 -20.88 -10.59
N GLU A 394 7.98 -22.17 -10.54
CA GLU A 394 7.52 -23.02 -9.43
C GLU A 394 8.12 -22.69 -8.06
N SER A 395 8.91 -21.61 -7.91
CA SER A 395 9.40 -21.14 -6.63
C SER A 395 8.36 -20.23 -5.97
N PHE A 396 7.80 -20.69 -4.86
CA PHE A 396 6.95 -19.94 -3.92
C PHE A 396 7.43 -18.48 -3.70
N LEU A 397 8.75 -18.25 -3.65
CA LEU A 397 9.35 -16.92 -3.47
C LEU A 397 9.14 -15.98 -4.65
N GLY A 398 9.19 -16.45 -5.90
CA GLY A 398 9.06 -15.60 -7.09
C GLY A 398 7.62 -15.17 -7.36
N GLY A 399 6.69 -16.13 -7.38
CA GLY A 399 5.28 -15.88 -7.70
C GLY A 399 4.56 -15.11 -6.60
N PHE A 400 4.70 -15.53 -5.34
CA PHE A 400 4.07 -14.88 -4.19
C PHE A 400 4.58 -13.45 -3.97
N ALA A 401 5.91 -13.24 -4.00
CA ALA A 401 6.48 -11.91 -3.79
C ALA A 401 6.04 -10.91 -4.87
N PHE A 402 5.95 -11.35 -6.13
CA PHE A 402 5.49 -10.52 -7.22
C PHE A 402 3.99 -10.19 -7.12
N MET A 403 3.14 -11.19 -6.85
CA MET A 403 1.71 -10.99 -6.60
C MET A 403 1.48 -10.03 -5.42
N TRP A 404 2.24 -10.26 -4.34
CA TRP A 404 2.17 -9.42 -3.14
C TRP A 404 2.58 -7.98 -3.41
N LEU A 405 3.66 -7.77 -4.19
CA LEU A 405 4.06 -6.44 -4.62
C LEU A 405 2.92 -5.72 -5.34
N ILE A 406 2.30 -6.37 -6.30
CA ILE A 406 1.25 -5.75 -7.11
C ILE A 406 0.01 -5.43 -6.25
N ILE A 407 -0.44 -6.34 -5.39
CA ILE A 407 -1.58 -6.10 -4.48
C ILE A 407 -1.32 -4.90 -3.57
N THR A 408 -0.11 -4.78 -3.06
CA THR A 408 0.24 -3.76 -2.06
C THR A 408 0.72 -2.45 -2.67
N MET A 409 1.30 -2.45 -3.87
CA MET A 409 1.83 -1.26 -4.56
C MET A 409 0.75 -0.19 -4.84
N TYR A 410 -0.51 -0.61 -4.96
CA TYR A 410 -1.64 0.31 -5.16
C TYR A 410 -2.07 1.02 -3.88
N GLN A 411 -1.71 0.51 -2.71
CA GLN A 411 -2.18 1.06 -1.43
C GLN A 411 -1.70 2.50 -1.17
N PRO A 412 -0.44 2.90 -1.45
CA PRO A 412 -0.04 4.30 -1.39
C PRO A 412 -0.86 5.19 -2.33
N MET A 413 -1.14 4.73 -3.55
CA MET A 413 -1.96 5.45 -4.53
C MET A 413 -3.41 5.61 -4.04
N ILE A 414 -3.99 4.57 -3.43
CA ILE A 414 -5.34 4.62 -2.83
C ILE A 414 -5.36 5.62 -1.69
N SER A 415 -4.39 5.61 -0.78
CA SER A 415 -4.26 6.58 0.31
C SER A 415 -4.22 8.02 -0.22
N MET A 416 -3.47 8.24 -1.30
CA MET A 416 -3.36 9.53 -1.98
C MET A 416 -4.69 9.95 -2.62
N MET A 417 -5.35 9.06 -3.34
CA MET A 417 -6.64 9.34 -4.01
C MET A 417 -7.73 9.68 -2.99
N LEU A 418 -7.89 8.87 -1.96
CA LEU A 418 -8.85 9.07 -0.89
C LEU A 418 -8.61 10.39 -0.15
N THR A 419 -7.36 10.63 0.24
CA THR A 419 -7.00 11.84 0.97
C THR A 419 -7.20 13.10 0.11
N SER A 420 -6.85 13.05 -1.17
CA SER A 420 -7.04 14.17 -2.09
C SER A 420 -8.52 14.44 -2.39
N GLY A 421 -9.30 13.41 -2.66
CA GLY A 421 -10.72 13.55 -2.98
C GLY A 421 -11.53 14.10 -1.81
N PHE A 422 -11.41 13.46 -0.64
CA PHE A 422 -12.26 13.79 0.50
C PHE A 422 -11.84 15.03 1.31
N LEU A 423 -10.55 15.39 1.33
CA LEU A 423 -10.13 16.62 2.01
C LEU A 423 -10.45 17.87 1.21
N ASN A 424 -10.57 17.78 -0.10
CA ASN A 424 -10.92 18.92 -0.96
C ASN A 424 -12.44 19.19 -1.02
N MET A 425 -13.27 18.25 -0.59
CA MET A 425 -14.75 18.40 -0.61
C MET A 425 -15.30 19.55 0.26
N GLU A 426 -14.52 20.05 1.22
CA GLU A 426 -15.00 21.07 2.16
C GLU A 426 -14.92 22.49 1.63
N ASP A 427 -14.28 22.69 0.48
CA ASP A 427 -14.00 24.03 -0.04
C ASP A 427 -15.26 24.84 -0.35
N SER A 428 -16.33 24.21 -0.82
CA SER A 428 -17.59 24.90 -1.16
C SER A 428 -18.45 25.36 0.03
N GLY A 429 -18.22 24.77 1.21
CA GLY A 429 -18.98 25.07 2.45
C GLY A 429 -18.11 25.54 3.62
N ALA A 430 -16.82 25.81 3.37
CA ALA A 430 -15.84 26.09 4.41
C ALA A 430 -16.20 27.30 5.30
N SER A 431 -16.82 28.35 4.74
CA SER A 431 -17.27 29.53 5.49
C SER A 431 -18.39 29.18 6.47
N THR A 432 -19.38 28.40 6.04
CA THR A 432 -20.51 27.96 6.89
C THR A 432 -20.03 26.97 7.95
N LEU A 433 -19.21 25.99 7.59
CA LEU A 433 -18.64 25.01 8.53
C LEU A 433 -17.71 25.70 9.55
N SER A 434 -17.05 26.78 9.14
CA SER A 434 -16.14 27.52 10.00
C SER A 434 -16.87 28.39 11.04
N SER A 435 -18.13 28.72 10.83
CA SER A 435 -18.97 29.43 11.79
C SER A 435 -19.56 28.51 12.88
N LEU A 436 -19.60 27.19 12.63
CA LEU A 436 -20.12 26.25 13.62
C LEU A 436 -19.10 25.99 14.73
N PRO A 437 -19.51 25.84 16.00
CA PRO A 437 -18.64 25.56 17.14
C PRO A 437 -18.23 24.07 17.17
N ILE A 438 -17.56 23.61 16.12
CA ILE A 438 -17.22 22.20 15.94
C ILE A 438 -15.74 21.99 16.26
N ASN A 439 -15.47 20.96 17.05
CA ASN A 439 -14.10 20.56 17.38
C ASN A 439 -13.41 19.98 16.15
N THR A 440 -12.32 20.59 15.70
CA THR A 440 -11.49 20.14 14.55
C THR A 440 -11.02 18.70 14.69
N ARG A 441 -10.81 18.22 15.93
CA ARG A 441 -10.47 16.82 16.21
C ARG A 441 -11.58 15.85 15.81
N ASN A 442 -12.84 16.17 16.07
CA ASN A 442 -13.97 15.31 15.71
C ASN A 442 -14.15 15.26 14.19
N GLN A 443 -13.92 16.37 13.50
CA GLN A 443 -13.92 16.44 12.05
C GLN A 443 -12.79 15.57 11.46
N ALA A 444 -11.56 15.72 11.95
CA ALA A 444 -10.42 14.89 11.50
C ALA A 444 -10.65 13.40 11.76
N LYS A 445 -11.20 13.03 12.92
CA LYS A 445 -11.57 11.65 13.25
C LYS A 445 -12.65 11.09 12.31
N ALA A 446 -13.69 11.89 12.03
CA ALA A 446 -14.76 11.47 11.11
C ALA A 446 -14.21 11.18 9.72
N LYS A 447 -13.33 12.05 9.22
CA LYS A 447 -12.67 11.83 7.93
C LYS A 447 -11.76 10.61 7.95
N LEU A 448 -10.90 10.46 8.94
CA LEU A 448 -10.03 9.27 9.06
C LEU A 448 -10.82 7.97 9.17
N LEU A 449 -11.94 7.94 9.92
CA LEU A 449 -12.80 6.76 10.00
C LEU A 449 -13.41 6.43 8.63
N LEU A 450 -13.90 7.44 7.90
CA LEU A 450 -14.46 7.22 6.57
C LEU A 450 -13.40 6.72 5.59
N LEU A 451 -12.25 7.40 5.50
CA LEU A 451 -11.15 7.02 4.61
C LEU A 451 -10.59 5.63 4.98
N GLY A 452 -10.40 5.39 6.28
CA GLY A 452 -9.93 4.10 6.81
C GLY A 452 -10.89 2.96 6.48
N SER A 453 -12.20 3.17 6.61
CA SER A 453 -13.21 2.16 6.25
C SER A 453 -13.17 1.81 4.77
N ILE A 454 -13.03 2.80 3.90
CA ILE A 454 -12.95 2.58 2.44
C ILE A 454 -11.65 1.85 2.08
N GLN A 455 -10.52 2.27 2.65
CA GLN A 455 -9.23 1.63 2.38
C GLN A 455 -9.16 0.21 2.94
N THR A 456 -9.70 -0.03 4.14
CA THR A 456 -9.83 -1.38 4.72
C THR A 456 -10.68 -2.28 3.83
N LEU A 457 -11.83 -1.78 3.38
CA LEU A 457 -12.70 -2.54 2.47
C LEU A 457 -11.98 -2.82 1.15
N SER A 458 -11.31 -1.82 0.56
CA SER A 458 -10.50 -1.97 -0.65
C SER A 458 -9.42 -3.04 -0.50
N TYR A 459 -8.71 -3.04 0.62
CA TYR A 459 -7.63 -3.98 0.89
C TYR A 459 -8.13 -5.42 1.06
N PHE A 460 -9.12 -5.63 1.94
CA PHE A 460 -9.64 -6.97 2.20
C PHE A 460 -10.56 -7.52 1.09
N LEU A 461 -11.10 -6.65 0.24
CA LEU A 461 -11.90 -7.10 -0.90
C LEU A 461 -11.09 -7.96 -1.87
N THR A 462 -9.79 -7.68 -2.01
CA THR A 462 -8.88 -8.48 -2.85
C THR A 462 -8.69 -9.89 -2.32
N LEU A 463 -8.86 -10.13 -1.02
CA LEU A 463 -8.75 -11.46 -0.41
C LEU A 463 -9.83 -12.43 -0.89
N ILE A 464 -10.98 -11.92 -1.34
CA ILE A 464 -12.10 -12.76 -1.84
C ILE A 464 -11.63 -13.64 -3.00
N ILE A 465 -10.69 -13.20 -3.80
CA ILE A 465 -10.20 -13.91 -4.99
C ILE A 465 -9.44 -15.19 -4.61
N PHE A 466 -8.83 -15.19 -3.43
CA PHE A 466 -8.07 -16.36 -2.92
C PHE A 466 -8.95 -17.37 -2.16
N VAL A 467 -10.27 -17.10 -2.03
CA VAL A 467 -11.20 -18.04 -1.39
C VAL A 467 -11.32 -19.29 -2.25
N GLY A 468 -10.92 -20.43 -1.70
CA GLY A 468 -10.88 -21.71 -2.42
C GLY A 468 -9.46 -22.17 -2.81
N ASP A 469 -8.45 -21.30 -2.67
CA ASP A 469 -7.05 -21.68 -2.82
C ASP A 469 -6.60 -22.51 -1.61
N PRO A 470 -5.84 -23.62 -1.79
CA PRO A 470 -5.30 -24.42 -0.69
C PRO A 470 -4.47 -23.59 0.32
N ASP A 471 -3.78 -22.56 -0.17
CA ASP A 471 -2.91 -21.69 0.65
C ASP A 471 -3.66 -20.48 1.23
N PHE A 472 -4.99 -20.46 1.21
CA PHE A 472 -5.82 -19.33 1.69
C PHE A 472 -5.45 -18.87 3.11
N SER A 473 -5.10 -19.79 4.00
CA SER A 473 -4.69 -19.45 5.38
C SER A 473 -3.42 -18.59 5.41
N SER A 474 -2.45 -18.87 4.55
CA SER A 474 -1.21 -18.10 4.41
C SER A 474 -1.46 -16.72 3.82
N TYR A 475 -2.32 -16.62 2.82
CA TYR A 475 -2.77 -15.32 2.27
C TYR A 475 -3.48 -14.48 3.32
N LEU A 476 -4.42 -15.08 4.07
CA LEU A 476 -5.15 -14.40 5.13
C LEU A 476 -4.21 -13.86 6.20
N LEU A 477 -3.23 -14.68 6.65
CA LEU A 477 -2.24 -14.27 7.64
C LEU A 477 -1.38 -13.10 7.13
N THR A 478 -0.98 -13.14 5.87
CA THR A 478 -0.23 -12.07 5.21
C THR A 478 -1.05 -10.76 5.16
N PHE A 479 -2.31 -10.84 4.78
CA PHE A 479 -3.20 -9.67 4.75
C PHE A 479 -3.40 -9.08 6.15
N ILE A 480 -3.60 -9.89 7.17
CA ILE A 480 -3.76 -9.43 8.56
C ILE A 480 -2.47 -8.80 9.07
N SER A 481 -1.32 -9.41 8.81
CA SER A 481 -0.02 -8.91 9.28
C SER A 481 0.36 -7.57 8.66
N PHE A 482 0.06 -7.35 7.37
CA PHE A 482 0.37 -6.11 6.65
C PHE A 482 -0.66 -4.98 6.89
N TYR A 483 -1.82 -5.30 7.43
CA TYR A 483 -2.90 -4.31 7.65
C TYR A 483 -2.48 -3.08 8.46
N PRO A 484 -1.68 -3.18 9.54
CA PRO A 484 -1.17 -2.00 10.25
C PRO A 484 -0.32 -1.08 9.37
N VAL A 485 0.41 -1.63 8.40
CA VAL A 485 1.18 -0.84 7.42
C VAL A 485 0.23 -0.04 6.51
N ILE A 486 -0.86 -0.66 6.06
CA ILE A 486 -1.89 0.02 5.25
C ILE A 486 -2.50 1.22 6.00
N LEU A 487 -2.82 1.05 7.27
CA LEU A 487 -3.31 2.16 8.11
C LEU A 487 -2.24 3.23 8.35
N THR A 488 -0.98 2.84 8.43
CA THR A 488 0.16 3.76 8.53
C THR A 488 0.28 4.62 7.28
N LEU A 489 0.18 4.04 6.08
CA LEU A 489 0.19 4.76 4.81
C LEU A 489 -0.94 5.79 4.76
N LEU A 490 -2.17 5.40 5.08
CA LEU A 490 -3.30 6.33 5.09
C LEU A 490 -3.10 7.48 6.08
N LEU A 491 -2.65 7.19 7.28
CA LEU A 491 -2.48 8.20 8.34
C LEU A 491 -1.31 9.12 8.06
N SER A 492 -0.22 8.62 7.44
CA SER A 492 0.93 9.42 7.01
C SER A 492 0.51 10.41 5.92
N MET A 493 -0.18 9.92 4.89
CA MET A 493 -0.67 10.75 3.78
C MET A 493 -1.64 11.84 4.26
N PHE A 494 -2.59 11.47 5.13
CA PHE A 494 -3.52 12.41 5.74
C PHE A 494 -2.80 13.52 6.51
N GLN A 495 -1.82 13.17 7.35
CA GLN A 495 -1.07 14.15 8.13
C GLN A 495 -0.17 15.02 7.27
N MET A 496 0.52 14.45 6.27
CA MET A 496 1.34 15.22 5.32
C MET A 496 0.49 16.22 4.53
N LYS A 497 -0.67 15.79 4.03
CA LYS A 497 -1.60 16.67 3.30
C LYS A 497 -2.02 17.87 4.15
N ILE A 498 -2.38 17.64 5.40
CA ILE A 498 -2.78 18.70 6.33
C ILE A 498 -1.60 19.62 6.69
N ARG A 499 -0.41 19.06 6.92
CA ARG A 499 0.79 19.87 7.23
C ARG A 499 1.22 20.77 6.08
N PHE A 500 1.13 20.29 4.84
CA PHE A 500 1.58 21.04 3.68
C PHE A 500 0.55 22.03 3.14
N PHE A 501 -0.74 21.72 3.27
CA PHE A 501 -1.82 22.47 2.66
C PHE A 501 -2.87 22.96 3.66
N GLY A 502 -2.88 22.48 4.91
CA GLY A 502 -3.90 22.83 5.89
C GLY A 502 -3.53 24.03 6.76
N ARG A 503 -4.52 24.86 7.15
CA ARG A 503 -4.41 25.83 8.22
C ARG A 503 -4.98 25.27 9.52
N MET A 504 -4.13 25.18 10.57
CA MET A 504 -4.43 24.40 11.78
C MET A 504 -4.81 25.20 13.01
N LYS A 505 -4.70 26.54 13.04
CA LYS A 505 -4.84 27.26 14.30
C LYS A 505 -6.25 27.27 14.88
N TYR A 506 -7.31 27.35 14.07
CA TYR A 506 -8.69 27.43 14.56
C TYR A 506 -9.71 26.69 13.70
N LYS A 507 -9.37 26.31 12.45
CA LYS A 507 -10.28 25.73 11.47
C LYS A 507 -9.52 24.72 10.60
N PHE A 508 -10.15 23.55 10.44
CA PHE A 508 -9.66 22.55 9.50
C PHE A 508 -10.10 22.97 8.08
N VAL A 509 -9.24 23.70 7.40
CA VAL A 509 -9.41 24.03 5.99
C VAL A 509 -8.14 23.62 5.28
N VAL A 510 -8.26 22.77 4.26
CA VAL A 510 -7.16 22.41 3.38
C VAL A 510 -7.15 23.42 2.24
N GLU A 511 -6.21 24.37 2.26
CA GLU A 511 -6.02 25.34 1.19
C GLU A 511 -4.93 24.83 0.24
N GLU A 512 -5.32 24.26 -0.90
CA GLU A 512 -4.35 23.89 -1.95
C GLU A 512 -3.78 25.08 -2.73
N PHE A 513 -4.12 26.30 -2.31
CA PHE A 513 -3.90 27.53 -3.08
C PHE A 513 -2.57 28.22 -2.86
N ASN A 514 -1.72 27.70 -1.97
CA ASN A 514 -0.34 28.18 -1.97
C ASN A 514 0.37 27.58 -3.17
N THR A 515 0.18 28.21 -4.34
CA THR A 515 0.72 27.77 -5.64
C THR A 515 2.25 27.75 -5.66
N GLU A 516 2.89 28.47 -4.74
CA GLU A 516 4.33 28.36 -4.54
C GLU A 516 4.66 26.97 -4.02
N LYS A 517 5.45 26.25 -4.82
CA LYS A 517 5.91 24.87 -4.51
C LYS A 517 4.80 23.80 -4.39
N LYS A 518 3.61 24.02 -4.98
CA LYS A 518 2.51 23.03 -4.94
C LYS A 518 2.96 21.68 -5.52
N ILE A 519 3.57 21.69 -6.69
CA ILE A 519 4.09 20.48 -7.36
C ILE A 519 5.15 19.82 -6.48
N THR A 520 6.11 20.60 -5.95
CA THR A 520 7.16 20.07 -5.07
C THR A 520 6.57 19.41 -3.82
N LYS A 521 5.55 20.01 -3.18
CA LYS A 521 4.89 19.42 -2.01
C LYS A 521 4.21 18.10 -2.36
N TRP A 522 3.54 18.02 -3.51
CA TRP A 522 2.93 16.79 -3.99
C TRP A 522 3.96 15.70 -4.29
N VAL A 523 5.05 16.07 -4.98
CA VAL A 523 6.15 15.13 -5.25
C VAL A 523 6.75 14.60 -3.96
N VAL A 524 7.01 15.47 -2.98
CA VAL A 524 7.54 15.05 -1.67
C VAL A 524 6.58 14.09 -0.96
N MET A 525 5.28 14.34 -1.01
CA MET A 525 4.28 13.46 -0.38
C MET A 525 4.24 12.09 -1.07
N ILE A 526 4.24 12.06 -2.40
CA ILE A 526 4.24 10.82 -3.18
C ILE A 526 5.52 10.02 -2.90
N VAL A 527 6.67 10.69 -3.00
CA VAL A 527 7.97 10.04 -2.75
C VAL A 527 8.06 9.51 -1.32
N ALA A 528 7.65 10.29 -0.32
CA ALA A 528 7.66 9.84 1.08
C ALA A 528 6.74 8.64 1.31
N GLU A 529 5.55 8.62 0.71
CA GLU A 529 4.59 7.52 0.83
C GLU A 529 5.12 6.23 0.21
N TYR A 530 5.69 6.32 -1.01
CA TYR A 530 6.30 5.16 -1.64
C TYR A 530 7.60 4.72 -0.96
N LEU A 531 8.39 5.64 -0.40
CA LEU A 531 9.56 5.26 0.41
C LEU A 531 9.16 4.46 1.66
N ILE A 532 8.10 4.88 2.36
CA ILE A 532 7.56 4.11 3.50
C ILE A 532 7.12 2.72 3.02
N PHE A 533 6.38 2.66 1.92
CA PHE A 533 5.91 1.39 1.34
C PHE A 533 7.08 0.47 0.96
N PHE A 534 8.04 0.97 0.16
CA PHE A 534 9.17 0.17 -0.28
C PHE A 534 10.10 -0.24 0.87
N ALA A 535 10.23 0.57 1.92
CA ALA A 535 10.98 0.17 3.11
C ALA A 535 10.38 -1.09 3.75
N PHE A 536 9.05 -1.14 3.92
CA PHE A 536 8.37 -2.35 4.43
C PHE A 536 8.43 -3.51 3.43
N TYR A 537 8.30 -3.24 2.14
CA TYR A 537 8.33 -4.26 1.10
C TYR A 537 9.73 -4.90 0.98
N LEU A 538 10.78 -4.11 0.87
CA LEU A 538 12.17 -4.61 0.81
C LEU A 538 12.54 -5.36 2.09
N MET A 539 12.15 -4.83 3.26
CA MET A 539 12.32 -5.53 4.52
C MET A 539 11.63 -6.90 4.49
N SER A 540 10.44 -7.02 3.88
CA SER A 540 9.73 -8.29 3.77
C SER A 540 10.47 -9.30 2.90
N LEU A 541 11.02 -8.87 1.76
CA LEU A 541 11.79 -9.74 0.87
C LEU A 541 13.05 -10.28 1.56
N ILE A 542 13.75 -9.40 2.27
CA ILE A 542 14.95 -9.80 3.02
C ILE A 542 14.58 -10.81 4.11
N LEU A 543 13.50 -10.55 4.86
CA LEU A 543 13.08 -11.43 5.95
C LEU A 543 12.57 -12.78 5.46
N ILE A 544 11.83 -12.84 4.35
CA ILE A 544 11.44 -14.11 3.73
C ILE A 544 12.68 -14.90 3.32
N ALA A 545 13.62 -14.23 2.66
CA ALA A 545 14.82 -14.89 2.15
C ALA A 545 15.77 -15.39 3.24
N THR A 546 15.81 -14.69 4.40
CA THR A 546 16.76 -15.01 5.48
C THR A 546 16.16 -15.80 6.63
N LEU A 547 14.93 -15.51 7.02
CA LEU A 547 14.30 -16.01 8.25
C LEU A 547 12.92 -16.66 8.02
N GLY A 548 12.48 -16.71 6.78
CA GLY A 548 11.20 -17.30 6.41
C GLY A 548 9.98 -16.37 6.62
N SER A 549 8.80 -16.89 6.25
CA SER A 549 7.54 -16.15 6.22
C SER A 549 7.07 -15.68 7.61
N GLY A 550 7.36 -16.42 8.66
CA GLY A 550 6.97 -16.04 10.02
C GLY A 550 7.62 -14.76 10.53
N ALA A 551 8.91 -14.56 10.22
CA ALA A 551 9.63 -13.33 10.55
C ALA A 551 9.06 -12.13 9.78
N MET A 552 8.66 -12.33 8.52
CA MET A 552 7.97 -11.32 7.73
C MET A 552 6.64 -10.89 8.39
N PHE A 553 5.82 -11.85 8.81
CA PHE A 553 4.53 -11.56 9.46
C PHE A 553 4.71 -10.75 10.74
N LEU A 554 5.72 -11.09 11.55
CA LEU A 554 6.06 -10.32 12.74
C LEU A 554 6.52 -8.91 12.41
N ALA A 555 7.46 -8.77 11.48
CA ALA A 555 8.00 -7.47 11.12
C ALA A 555 6.91 -6.53 10.59
N PHE A 556 5.99 -7.03 9.78
CA PHE A 556 4.85 -6.24 9.31
C PHE A 556 3.90 -5.86 10.44
N SER A 557 3.50 -6.82 11.26
CA SER A 557 2.58 -6.54 12.37
C SER A 557 3.20 -5.58 13.37
N LEU A 558 4.39 -5.89 13.88
CA LEU A 558 5.03 -5.08 14.92
C LEU A 558 5.54 -3.75 14.36
N GLY A 559 6.22 -3.77 13.23
CA GLY A 559 6.72 -2.56 12.56
C GLY A 559 5.58 -1.63 12.14
N GLY A 560 4.50 -2.20 11.57
CA GLY A 560 3.31 -1.45 11.21
C GLY A 560 2.58 -0.86 12.41
N ILE A 561 2.40 -1.63 13.50
CA ILE A 561 1.80 -1.13 14.75
C ILE A 561 2.64 -0.01 15.36
N LEU A 562 3.97 -0.16 15.36
CA LEU A 562 4.88 0.87 15.86
C LEU A 562 4.78 2.15 15.04
N ALA A 563 4.88 2.05 13.73
CA ALA A 563 4.77 3.19 12.82
C ALA A 563 3.39 3.88 12.96
N LEU A 564 2.31 3.09 13.02
CA LEU A 564 0.96 3.59 13.28
C LEU A 564 0.87 4.30 14.63
N GLY A 565 1.46 3.74 15.69
CA GLY A 565 1.53 4.33 17.02
C GLY A 565 2.21 5.69 17.02
N VAL A 566 3.37 5.81 16.35
CA VAL A 566 4.10 7.10 16.20
C VAL A 566 3.23 8.13 15.48
N LEU A 567 2.54 7.73 14.41
CA LEU A 567 1.66 8.62 13.66
C LEU A 567 0.40 9.01 14.46
N LEU A 568 -0.15 8.12 15.28
CA LEU A 568 -1.27 8.45 16.20
C LEU A 568 -0.85 9.45 17.29
N LEU A 569 0.39 9.36 17.77
CA LEU A 569 0.95 10.37 18.67
C LEU A 569 1.09 11.73 17.97
N SER A 570 1.60 11.72 16.73
CA SER A 570 1.65 12.92 15.89
C SER A 570 0.26 13.51 15.65
N PHE A 571 -0.75 12.67 15.35
CA PHE A 571 -2.16 13.09 15.19
C PHE A 571 -2.70 13.77 16.46
N ASN A 572 -2.42 13.22 17.64
CA ASN A 572 -2.84 13.81 18.91
C ASN A 572 -2.19 15.18 19.18
N SER A 573 -0.95 15.37 18.71
CA SER A 573 -0.26 16.68 18.75
C SER A 573 -0.88 17.69 17.77
N MET A 574 -1.30 17.22 16.57
CA MET A 574 -1.91 18.06 15.55
C MET A 574 -3.33 18.49 15.91
N PHE A 575 -4.11 17.61 16.55
CA PHE A 575 -5.51 17.82 16.93
C PHE A 575 -5.71 17.65 18.44
N PRO A 576 -5.40 18.67 19.27
CA PRO A 576 -5.54 18.58 20.71
C PRO A 576 -7.01 18.45 21.15
N LYS A 577 -7.27 17.81 22.29
CA LYS A 577 -8.62 17.61 22.82
C LYS A 577 -9.27 18.91 23.28
N VAL A 578 -8.49 19.86 23.77
CA VAL A 578 -8.95 21.15 24.32
C VAL A 578 -8.27 22.27 23.51
N LEU A 579 -9.08 23.16 22.93
CA LEU A 579 -8.61 24.37 22.28
C LEU A 579 -7.99 25.32 23.34
N GLY A 580 -6.73 25.68 23.16
CA GLY A 580 -6.03 26.65 24.01
C GLY A 580 -4.91 26.09 24.90
N LYS A 581 -4.86 24.81 25.23
CA LYS A 581 -3.69 24.16 25.82
C LYS A 581 -2.94 23.38 24.71
N ARG A 582 -1.80 23.87 24.28
CA ARG A 582 -0.79 23.00 23.66
C ARG A 582 -0.38 21.96 24.70
N GLN A 583 -1.13 20.90 24.81
CA GLN A 583 -0.57 19.69 25.38
C GLN A 583 0.42 19.16 24.35
N THR A 584 1.65 19.59 24.43
CA THR A 584 2.78 18.77 23.98
C THR A 584 2.72 17.55 24.90
N ILE A 585 1.93 16.55 24.50
CA ILE A 585 1.90 15.27 25.21
C ILE A 585 3.28 14.68 24.91
N SER A 586 4.19 14.81 25.87
CA SER A 586 5.48 14.14 25.80
C SER A 586 5.19 12.63 25.79
N ILE A 587 5.72 11.89 24.81
CA ILE A 587 5.67 10.42 24.77
C ILE A 587 6.03 9.84 26.14
N ARG A 588 7.01 10.43 26.81
CA ARG A 588 7.41 10.14 28.18
C ARG A 588 6.26 10.27 29.19
N GLU A 589 5.44 11.30 29.08
CA GLU A 589 4.32 11.53 30.00
C GLU A 589 3.21 10.50 29.80
N ILE A 590 2.99 10.05 28.55
CA ILE A 590 2.06 8.95 28.24
C ILE A 590 2.56 7.65 28.90
N PHE A 591 3.83 7.31 28.73
CA PHE A 591 4.39 6.07 29.28
C PHE A 591 4.41 6.07 30.80
N ARG A 592 4.64 7.24 31.44
CA ARG A 592 4.56 7.37 32.88
C ARG A 592 3.14 7.24 33.43
N LYS A 593 2.13 7.76 32.72
CA LYS A 593 0.70 7.61 33.09
C LYS A 593 0.17 6.21 32.83
N HIS A 594 0.68 5.54 31.80
CA HIS A 594 0.29 4.22 31.34
C HIS A 594 1.51 3.29 31.16
N PRO A 595 2.19 2.86 32.23
CA PRO A 595 3.43 2.10 32.13
C PRO A 595 3.30 0.79 31.35
N LEU A 596 2.17 0.06 31.47
CA LEU A 596 1.92 -1.15 30.69
C LEU A 596 1.87 -0.88 29.19
N PHE A 597 1.24 0.22 28.77
CA PHE A 597 1.28 0.63 27.36
C PHE A 597 2.71 0.95 26.92
N GLY A 598 3.48 1.67 27.77
CA GLY A 598 4.91 1.90 27.53
C GLY A 598 5.72 0.61 27.41
N THR A 599 5.38 -0.41 28.20
CA THR A 599 6.02 -1.73 28.15
C THR A 599 5.76 -2.44 26.82
N VAL A 600 4.50 -2.47 26.36
CA VAL A 600 4.17 -3.06 25.04
C VAL A 600 4.94 -2.37 23.91
N ILE A 601 4.99 -1.06 23.90
CA ILE A 601 5.76 -0.29 22.89
C ILE A 601 7.26 -0.59 22.98
N LEU A 602 7.82 -0.68 24.20
CA LEU A 602 9.23 -1.04 24.39
C LEU A 602 9.54 -2.45 23.88
N LEU A 603 8.65 -3.43 24.10
CA LEU A 603 8.82 -4.80 23.57
C LEU A 603 8.75 -4.81 22.04
N VAL A 604 7.84 -4.07 21.42
CA VAL A 604 7.77 -3.92 19.95
C VAL A 604 9.05 -3.27 19.41
N ILE A 605 9.56 -2.22 20.07
CA ILE A 605 10.84 -1.59 19.69
C ILE A 605 11.98 -2.60 19.83
N TYR A 606 12.01 -3.37 20.91
CA TYR A 606 13.04 -4.38 21.16
C TYR A 606 13.03 -5.45 20.06
N ALA A 607 11.84 -6.01 19.74
CA ALA A 607 11.70 -6.98 18.65
C ALA A 607 12.18 -6.40 17.29
N GLY A 608 11.83 -5.15 16.98
CA GLY A 608 12.30 -4.47 15.77
C GLY A 608 13.82 -4.28 15.73
N PHE A 609 14.45 -4.02 16.88
CA PHE A 609 15.90 -3.88 16.99
C PHE A 609 16.62 -5.24 16.99
N LEU A 610 15.96 -6.36 17.29
CA LEU A 610 16.51 -7.71 17.08
C LEU A 610 16.60 -8.08 15.60
N ILE A 611 15.73 -7.52 14.75
CA ILE A 611 15.75 -7.72 13.30
C ILE A 611 16.83 -6.85 12.64
N LEU A 612 17.14 -5.67 13.19
CA LEU A 612 18.06 -4.71 12.58
C LEU A 612 19.49 -5.24 12.36
N PRO A 613 20.11 -6.01 13.26
CA PRO A 613 21.40 -6.64 13.00
C PRO A 613 21.37 -7.53 11.76
N ILE A 614 20.36 -8.37 11.63
CA ILE A 614 20.21 -9.28 10.48
C ILE A 614 20.18 -8.48 9.17
N LEU A 615 19.49 -7.35 9.13
CA LEU A 615 19.45 -6.48 7.95
C LEU A 615 20.84 -5.86 7.66
N ILE A 616 21.58 -5.50 8.70
CA ILE A 616 22.93 -4.95 8.58
C ILE A 616 23.88 -6.05 8.07
N ASP A 617 23.78 -7.26 8.58
CA ASP A 617 24.63 -8.38 8.18
C ASP A 617 24.37 -8.81 6.74
N VAL A 618 23.11 -8.84 6.29
CA VAL A 618 22.75 -9.08 4.89
C VAL A 618 23.36 -7.99 4.00
N LEU A 619 23.30 -6.73 4.42
CA LEU A 619 23.91 -5.62 3.68
C LEU A 619 25.43 -5.74 3.61
N ILE A 620 26.07 -6.09 4.73
CA ILE A 620 27.50 -6.32 4.80
C ILE A 620 27.89 -7.49 3.88
N PHE A 621 27.17 -8.60 3.97
CA PHE A 621 27.41 -9.77 3.12
C PHE A 621 27.28 -9.41 1.64
N TRP A 622 26.22 -8.68 1.26
CA TRP A 622 26.04 -8.22 -0.11
C TRP A 622 27.16 -7.29 -0.60
N LEU A 623 27.62 -6.36 0.24
CA LEU A 623 28.75 -5.50 -0.09
C LEU A 623 30.06 -6.30 -0.25
N LEU A 624 30.27 -7.31 0.58
CA LEU A 624 31.47 -8.15 0.53
C LEU A 624 31.50 -9.05 -0.71
N THR A 625 30.36 -9.61 -1.09
CA THR A 625 30.23 -10.36 -2.34
C THR A 625 30.45 -9.49 -3.56
N PHE A 626 29.97 -8.24 -3.52
CA PHE A 626 30.19 -7.26 -4.61
C PHE A 626 31.68 -6.91 -4.79
N ILE A 627 32.46 -6.88 -3.69
CA ILE A 627 33.91 -6.58 -3.70
C ILE A 627 34.74 -7.86 -3.96
N SER A 628 34.09 -9.03 -4.13
CA SER A 628 34.75 -10.34 -4.28
C SER A 628 35.75 -10.67 -3.15
N ALA A 629 35.49 -10.17 -1.93
CA ALA A 629 36.35 -10.40 -0.78
C ALA A 629 36.02 -11.73 -0.12
N TYR A 630 37.00 -12.61 -0.01
CA TYR A 630 36.89 -13.83 0.81
C TYR A 630 37.09 -13.48 2.28
N ILE A 631 36.04 -13.67 3.09
CA ILE A 631 36.12 -13.47 4.54
C ILE A 631 35.89 -14.82 5.22
N PRO A 632 36.79 -15.22 6.16
CA PRO A 632 36.59 -16.42 6.97
C PRO A 632 35.27 -16.36 7.74
N LEU A 633 34.50 -17.46 7.81
CA LEU A 633 33.23 -17.54 8.51
C LEU A 633 33.32 -17.05 9.97
N ILE A 634 34.41 -17.34 10.64
CA ILE A 634 34.65 -16.89 12.03
C ILE A 634 34.66 -15.36 12.14
N ALA A 635 35.20 -14.65 11.14
CA ALA A 635 35.17 -13.18 11.12
C ALA A 635 33.76 -12.64 10.95
N LEU A 636 32.92 -13.30 10.13
CA LEU A 636 31.49 -12.95 9.98
C LEU A 636 30.73 -13.15 11.29
N LEU A 637 30.99 -14.22 12.03
CA LEU A 637 30.38 -14.46 13.34
C LEU A 637 30.75 -13.38 14.36
N PHE A 638 32.01 -12.92 14.37
CA PHE A 638 32.40 -11.79 15.21
C PHE A 638 31.77 -10.46 14.76
N ILE A 639 31.65 -10.24 13.46
CA ILE A 639 30.95 -9.05 12.92
C ILE A 639 29.50 -9.05 13.41
N ASP A 640 28.75 -10.14 13.23
CA ASP A 640 27.38 -10.28 13.72
C ASP A 640 27.29 -10.02 15.23
N PHE A 641 28.18 -10.63 16.04
CA PHE A 641 28.21 -10.36 17.48
C PHE A 641 28.38 -8.87 17.80
N PHE A 642 29.36 -8.20 17.20
CA PHE A 642 29.62 -6.77 17.46
C PHE A 642 28.50 -5.87 16.93
N VAL A 643 27.93 -6.20 15.77
CA VAL A 643 26.78 -5.47 15.21
C VAL A 643 25.60 -5.60 16.14
N THR A 644 25.24 -6.81 16.54
CA THR A 644 24.10 -7.06 17.43
C THR A 644 24.30 -6.43 18.79
N PHE A 645 25.46 -6.58 19.39
CA PHE A 645 25.79 -5.99 20.68
C PHE A 645 25.75 -4.45 20.60
N GLY A 646 26.30 -3.88 19.53
CA GLY A 646 26.31 -2.42 19.28
C GLY A 646 24.90 -1.85 19.05
N VAL A 647 24.06 -2.56 18.29
CA VAL A 647 22.64 -2.18 18.05
C VAL A 647 21.86 -2.20 19.36
N MET A 648 22.05 -3.22 20.21
CA MET A 648 21.39 -3.30 21.51
C MET A 648 21.91 -2.22 22.49
N ALA A 649 23.20 -1.95 22.49
CA ALA A 649 23.77 -0.85 23.26
C ALA A 649 23.17 0.50 22.81
N PHE A 650 23.08 0.74 21.50
CA PHE A 650 22.45 1.93 20.98
C PHE A 650 20.98 2.02 21.41
N LEU A 651 20.21 0.96 21.31
CA LEU A 651 18.81 0.93 21.70
C LEU A 651 18.63 1.33 23.18
N TRP A 652 19.25 0.55 24.09
CA TRP A 652 18.96 0.69 25.51
C TRP A 652 19.73 1.83 26.18
N LEU A 653 20.98 2.09 25.82
CA LEU A 653 21.79 3.10 26.47
C LEU A 653 21.66 4.49 25.83
N LEU A 654 21.28 4.57 24.57
CA LEU A 654 21.14 5.85 23.86
C LEU A 654 19.68 6.17 23.51
N PHE A 655 19.00 5.34 22.68
CA PHE A 655 17.67 5.66 22.16
C PHE A 655 16.62 5.72 23.26
N VAL A 656 16.49 4.65 24.07
CA VAL A 656 15.48 4.60 25.16
C VAL A 656 15.76 5.69 26.19
N ARG A 657 17.01 5.90 26.56
CA ARG A 657 17.39 6.93 27.52
C ARG A 657 17.22 8.36 27.01
N ARG A 658 17.78 8.70 25.84
CA ARG A 658 17.81 10.07 25.32
C ARG A 658 16.54 10.47 24.57
N SER A 659 16.01 9.60 23.70
CA SER A 659 14.87 9.91 22.86
C SER A 659 13.55 9.72 23.61
N LEU A 660 13.35 8.58 24.25
CA LEU A 660 12.13 8.29 25.01
C LEU A 660 12.19 8.83 26.44
N GLY A 661 13.37 8.96 27.03
CA GLY A 661 13.52 9.43 28.40
C GLY A 661 12.95 8.45 29.42
N LEU A 662 13.19 7.16 29.24
CA LEU A 662 12.73 6.08 30.11
C LEU A 662 13.91 5.41 30.83
N PRO A 663 13.68 4.83 32.01
CA PRO A 663 12.46 4.78 32.80
C PRO A 663 12.17 6.09 33.56
N ASN A 664 13.16 6.89 33.94
CA ASN A 664 13.00 8.02 34.83
C ASN A 664 12.99 9.40 34.19
N GLY A 665 13.61 9.55 33.04
CA GLY A 665 13.82 10.81 32.35
C GLY A 665 15.02 10.83 31.44
N LYS A 666 15.32 12.01 30.86
CA LYS A 666 16.56 12.19 30.09
C LYS A 666 17.74 12.35 31.04
N GLU A 667 18.17 11.26 31.65
CA GLU A 667 19.25 11.24 32.61
C GLU A 667 20.63 11.17 31.94
N PRO A 668 21.70 11.70 32.57
CA PRO A 668 23.07 11.37 32.18
C PRO A 668 23.30 9.85 32.26
N LEU A 669 24.22 9.31 31.44
CA LEU A 669 24.47 7.87 31.38
C LEU A 669 24.78 7.28 32.77
N LYS A 670 25.58 7.97 33.57
CA LYS A 670 25.98 7.54 34.91
C LYS A 670 24.77 7.33 35.84
N GLU A 671 23.78 8.22 35.81
CA GLU A 671 22.57 8.14 36.61
C GLU A 671 21.62 7.07 36.03
N TYR A 672 21.52 6.98 34.71
CA TYR A 672 20.72 5.94 34.05
C TYR A 672 21.17 4.52 34.41
N VAL A 673 22.49 4.25 34.33
CA VAL A 673 23.11 2.97 34.69
C VAL A 673 22.82 2.62 36.17
N LYS A 674 22.77 3.65 37.06
CA LYS A 674 22.39 3.47 38.45
C LYS A 674 20.88 3.13 38.58
N THR A 675 20.05 3.85 37.85
CA THR A 675 18.58 3.68 37.85
C THR A 675 18.15 2.30 37.43
N ILE A 676 18.78 1.73 36.40
CA ILE A 676 18.49 0.38 35.91
C ILE A 676 19.18 -0.73 36.72
N GLY A 677 19.97 -0.40 37.73
CA GLY A 677 20.64 -1.38 38.60
C GLY A 677 21.91 -2.02 38.02
N LEU A 678 22.50 -1.43 36.98
CA LEU A 678 23.74 -1.95 36.37
C LEU A 678 25.01 -1.41 37.00
N LYS A 679 24.90 -0.31 37.80
CA LYS A 679 26.07 0.25 38.46
C LYS A 679 26.54 -0.67 39.61
N PRO A 680 27.82 -1.06 39.64
CA PRO A 680 28.38 -1.79 40.78
C PRO A 680 28.25 -1.02 42.11
N ASP A 681 27.91 -1.71 43.18
CA ASP A 681 27.80 -1.18 44.52
C ASP A 681 28.78 -1.91 45.49
N SER A 682 28.80 -1.51 46.74
CA SER A 682 29.62 -2.17 47.78
C SER A 682 29.24 -3.63 48.03
N LYS A 683 28.08 -4.06 47.54
CA LYS A 683 27.59 -5.47 47.68
C LYS A 683 27.86 -6.32 46.40
N ILE A 684 28.70 -5.85 45.49
CA ILE A 684 28.98 -6.49 44.17
C ILE A 684 29.41 -7.96 44.34
N VAL A 685 30.34 -8.26 45.26
CA VAL A 685 30.80 -9.63 45.50
C VAL A 685 29.65 -10.52 45.93
N ARG A 686 28.82 -10.07 46.89
CA ARG A 686 27.62 -10.83 47.30
C ARG A 686 26.68 -11.06 46.10
N ASN A 687 26.47 -10.07 45.28
CA ASN A 687 25.58 -10.18 44.11
C ASN A 687 26.10 -11.15 43.07
N ILE A 688 27.42 -11.18 42.83
CA ILE A 688 28.09 -12.17 41.98
C ILE A 688 27.92 -13.59 42.57
N LEU A 689 28.25 -13.77 43.82
CA LEU A 689 28.13 -15.08 44.49
C LEU A 689 26.67 -15.57 44.52
N LEU A 690 25.73 -14.69 44.65
CA LEU A 690 24.29 -15.00 44.62
C LEU A 690 23.85 -15.49 43.23
N GLY A 691 24.33 -14.84 42.14
CA GLY A 691 24.10 -15.28 40.76
C GLY A 691 24.67 -16.65 40.49
N ILE A 692 25.92 -16.87 40.89
CA ILE A 692 26.60 -18.18 40.77
C ILE A 692 25.87 -19.24 41.62
N GLY A 693 25.50 -18.91 42.86
CA GLY A 693 24.78 -19.83 43.73
C GLY A 693 23.43 -20.28 43.16
N CYS A 694 22.66 -19.35 42.60
CA CYS A 694 21.42 -19.71 41.89
C CYS A 694 21.68 -20.55 40.64
N SER A 695 22.76 -20.30 39.89
CA SER A 695 23.16 -21.15 38.75
C SER A 695 23.54 -22.58 39.17
N ILE A 696 24.27 -22.76 40.26
CA ILE A 696 24.59 -24.07 40.80
C ILE A 696 23.29 -24.81 41.20
N ILE A 697 22.36 -24.15 41.84
CA ILE A 697 21.05 -24.74 42.18
C ILE A 697 20.31 -25.16 40.89
N TYR A 698 20.31 -24.29 39.87
CA TYR A 698 19.71 -24.61 38.58
C TYR A 698 20.30 -25.88 37.99
N PHE A 699 21.63 -26.00 37.85
CA PHE A 699 22.29 -27.16 37.26
C PHE A 699 22.12 -28.42 38.08
N ILE A 700 22.22 -28.37 39.41
CA ILE A 700 21.96 -29.53 40.26
C ILE A 700 20.52 -30.01 40.13
N SER A 701 19.55 -29.11 40.17
CA SER A 701 18.14 -29.49 40.05
C SER A 701 17.80 -30.05 38.69
N THR A 702 18.33 -29.46 37.60
CA THR A 702 18.12 -29.98 36.25
C THR A 702 18.82 -31.32 36.02
N TYR A 703 20.00 -31.51 36.58
CA TYR A 703 20.68 -32.81 36.55
C TYR A 703 19.86 -33.92 37.24
N ILE A 704 19.38 -33.67 38.46
CA ILE A 704 18.58 -34.66 39.20
C ILE A 704 17.27 -34.95 38.47
N THR A 705 16.56 -33.93 38.05
CA THR A 705 15.25 -34.08 37.37
C THR A 705 15.41 -34.64 35.94
N GLY A 706 16.49 -34.28 35.26
CA GLY A 706 16.83 -34.83 33.93
C GLY A 706 17.08 -36.33 33.97
N ASN A 707 17.63 -36.87 35.08
CA ASN A 707 17.79 -38.32 35.29
C ASN A 707 16.53 -38.99 35.86
N ILE A 708 15.55 -38.24 36.34
CA ILE A 708 14.24 -38.78 36.78
C ILE A 708 13.29 -38.93 35.59
N PHE A 709 13.24 -37.94 34.72
CA PHE A 709 12.30 -37.87 33.58
C PHE A 709 12.92 -38.31 32.25
N GLY A 710 14.21 -38.58 32.21
CA GLY A 710 14.93 -38.95 31.00
C GLY A 710 16.35 -39.38 31.28
N ASN A 711 17.23 -39.31 30.28
CA ASN A 711 18.64 -39.56 30.40
C ASN A 711 19.42 -38.26 30.21
N TYR A 712 19.98 -37.72 31.30
CA TYR A 712 20.76 -36.47 31.27
C TYR A 712 22.19 -36.77 30.81
N ILE A 713 22.57 -36.17 29.69
CA ILE A 713 23.89 -36.36 29.08
C ILE A 713 24.68 -35.07 29.21
N PHE A 714 25.95 -35.22 29.64
CA PHE A 714 26.89 -34.11 29.77
C PHE A 714 28.09 -34.36 28.85
N ASP A 715 28.26 -33.48 27.82
CA ASP A 715 29.32 -33.67 26.83
C ASP A 715 30.21 -32.44 26.69
N PHE A 716 31.45 -32.52 27.14
CA PHE A 716 32.43 -31.44 26.99
C PHE A 716 32.99 -31.31 25.57
N ASN A 717 32.87 -32.36 24.74
CA ASN A 717 33.41 -32.31 23.38
C ASN A 717 32.64 -31.29 22.49
N VAL A 718 31.46 -30.90 22.88
CA VAL A 718 30.66 -29.84 22.17
C VAL A 718 31.42 -28.52 22.09
N ILE A 719 32.30 -28.19 23.02
CA ILE A 719 33.13 -26.97 22.99
C ILE A 719 34.03 -26.93 21.75
N PHE A 720 34.58 -28.07 21.37
CA PHE A 720 35.54 -28.18 20.27
C PHE A 720 34.91 -28.70 18.98
N GLY A 721 33.68 -29.14 19.03
CA GLY A 721 32.91 -29.63 17.90
C GLY A 721 32.16 -28.50 17.14
N ASN A 722 31.40 -28.93 16.14
CA ASN A 722 30.50 -28.05 15.35
C ASN A 722 29.05 -28.26 15.82
N PRO A 723 28.62 -27.64 16.92
CA PRO A 723 27.24 -27.78 17.39
C PRO A 723 26.29 -27.14 16.41
N LYS A 724 25.11 -27.74 16.26
CA LYS A 724 24.03 -27.18 15.48
C LYS A 724 23.11 -26.37 16.38
N ILE A 725 23.00 -25.07 16.15
CA ILE A 725 21.97 -24.23 16.77
C ILE A 725 20.95 -23.91 15.70
N ILE A 726 19.69 -24.31 15.92
CA ILE A 726 18.58 -24.09 14.99
C ILE A 726 18.90 -24.56 13.55
N GLY A 727 19.59 -25.72 13.44
CA GLY A 727 19.96 -26.28 12.13
C GLY A 727 21.17 -25.66 11.45
N ILE A 728 21.81 -24.63 12.04
CA ILE A 728 23.02 -23.99 11.52
C ILE A 728 24.25 -24.63 12.20
N ASP A 729 25.19 -25.10 11.40
CA ASP A 729 26.47 -25.59 11.89
C ASP A 729 27.33 -24.43 12.38
N ILE A 730 27.60 -24.38 13.68
CA ILE A 730 28.53 -23.45 14.29
C ILE A 730 29.92 -24.13 14.36
N PHE A 731 30.89 -23.56 13.67
CA PHE A 731 32.20 -24.14 13.51
C PHE A 731 32.99 -24.33 14.82
N PHE A 732 32.64 -23.61 15.90
CA PHE A 732 33.30 -23.73 17.18
C PHE A 732 32.31 -23.55 18.33
N GLY A 733 32.05 -24.55 19.11
CA GLY A 733 31.14 -24.49 20.26
C GLY A 733 31.55 -23.44 21.30
N TRP A 734 32.86 -23.18 21.48
CA TRP A 734 33.34 -22.13 22.38
C TRP A 734 32.82 -20.74 22.02
N PHE A 735 32.46 -20.49 20.75
CA PHE A 735 31.92 -19.18 20.31
C PHE A 735 30.53 -18.88 20.91
N LEU A 736 29.79 -19.97 21.29
CA LEU A 736 28.51 -19.83 21.99
C LEU A 736 28.62 -19.10 23.32
N PHE A 737 29.76 -19.26 24.04
CA PHE A 737 30.01 -18.48 25.27
C PHE A 737 30.04 -16.95 24.99
N ILE A 738 30.47 -16.53 23.80
CA ILE A 738 30.52 -15.14 23.41
C ILE A 738 29.12 -14.66 22.99
N ILE A 739 28.41 -15.43 22.16
CA ILE A 739 27.06 -15.07 21.68
C ILE A 739 26.06 -14.97 22.82
N MET A 740 26.10 -15.90 23.79
CA MET A 740 25.17 -15.91 24.94
C MET A 740 25.35 -14.71 25.89
N LEU A 741 26.38 -13.88 25.71
CA LEU A 741 26.45 -12.58 26.37
C LEU A 741 25.34 -11.63 25.90
N ILE A 742 24.83 -11.80 24.66
CA ILE A 742 23.79 -10.95 24.10
C ILE A 742 22.49 -11.11 24.89
N PRO A 743 21.84 -12.30 24.94
CA PRO A 743 20.61 -12.47 25.70
C PRO A 743 20.86 -12.23 27.19
N GLY A 744 21.91 -12.81 27.80
CA GLY A 744 22.20 -12.67 29.21
C GLY A 744 22.30 -11.24 29.72
N ILE A 745 22.85 -10.32 28.92
CA ILE A 745 23.00 -8.91 29.28
C ILE A 745 21.78 -8.09 28.85
N TRP A 746 21.41 -8.16 27.58
CA TRP A 746 20.44 -7.21 27.02
C TRP A 746 19.00 -7.53 27.38
N GLU A 747 18.65 -8.80 27.57
CA GLU A 747 17.32 -9.17 28.09
C GLU A 747 17.14 -8.72 29.55
N GLU A 748 18.18 -8.89 30.38
CA GLU A 748 18.11 -8.42 31.75
C GLU A 748 18.03 -6.87 31.82
N ILE A 749 18.77 -6.15 31.01
CA ILE A 749 18.67 -4.70 30.93
C ILE A 749 17.26 -4.27 30.49
N SER A 750 16.68 -4.96 29.51
CA SER A 750 15.36 -4.62 28.98
C SER A 750 14.24 -4.91 29.96
N PHE A 751 14.13 -6.17 30.43
CA PHE A 751 13.01 -6.60 31.26
C PHE A 751 13.13 -6.18 32.73
N ARG A 752 14.30 -6.41 33.34
CA ARG A 752 14.50 -6.09 34.76
C ARG A 752 14.94 -4.65 34.95
N GLY A 753 15.87 -4.17 34.12
CA GLY A 753 16.39 -2.82 34.25
C GLY A 753 15.37 -1.74 33.88
N VAL A 754 14.86 -1.76 32.67
CA VAL A 754 14.02 -0.69 32.13
C VAL A 754 12.53 -0.92 32.37
N ILE A 755 11.99 -2.07 31.93
CA ILE A 755 10.56 -2.37 31.97
C ILE A 755 10.08 -2.52 33.42
N SER A 756 10.76 -3.28 34.26
CA SER A 756 10.39 -3.42 35.67
C SER A 756 10.46 -2.08 36.41
N THR A 757 11.53 -1.30 36.20
CA THR A 757 11.67 0.02 36.84
C THR A 757 10.59 1.00 36.39
N LEU A 758 10.18 0.96 35.11
CA LEU A 758 9.06 1.77 34.60
C LEU A 758 7.75 1.40 35.30
N ASN A 759 7.46 0.11 35.44
CA ASN A 759 6.20 -0.38 35.99
C ASN A 759 6.13 -0.27 37.53
N LEU A 760 7.25 -0.40 38.25
CA LEU A 760 7.33 -0.21 39.71
C LEU A 760 6.92 1.19 40.16
N ARG A 761 6.81 2.16 39.23
CA ARG A 761 6.31 3.51 39.54
C ARG A 761 4.82 3.57 39.84
N LYS A 762 4.06 2.63 39.30
CA LYS A 762 2.58 2.66 39.39
C LYS A 762 2.02 1.40 40.03
N TYR A 763 2.68 0.27 39.85
CA TYR A 763 2.16 -1.03 40.29
C TYR A 763 2.95 -1.60 41.46
N SER A 764 2.32 -2.49 42.22
CA SER A 764 2.97 -3.20 43.31
C SER A 764 4.12 -4.08 42.85
N ARG A 765 5.09 -4.35 43.72
CA ARG A 765 6.23 -5.24 43.43
C ARG A 765 5.79 -6.61 42.94
N THR A 766 4.76 -7.19 43.54
CA THR A 766 4.20 -8.50 43.18
C THR A 766 3.57 -8.45 41.79
N THR A 767 2.78 -7.41 41.48
CA THR A 767 2.16 -7.23 40.17
C THR A 767 3.22 -7.11 39.07
N VAL A 768 4.26 -6.29 39.31
CA VAL A 768 5.34 -6.10 38.33
C VAL A 768 6.10 -7.40 38.11
N LEU A 769 6.38 -8.14 39.22
CA LEU A 769 7.07 -9.42 39.14
C LEU A 769 6.30 -10.43 38.27
N ILE A 770 5.00 -10.58 38.50
CA ILE A 770 4.16 -11.50 37.73
C ILE A 770 4.06 -11.07 36.27
N VAL A 771 3.67 -9.82 36.03
CA VAL A 771 3.41 -9.32 34.68
C VAL A 771 4.68 -9.31 33.82
N VAL A 772 5.82 -8.84 34.36
CA VAL A 772 7.08 -8.81 33.58
C VAL A 772 7.63 -10.19 33.34
N SER A 773 7.46 -11.14 34.27
CA SER A 773 7.88 -12.54 34.08
C SER A 773 7.05 -13.23 33.01
N LEU A 774 5.73 -13.05 32.99
CA LEU A 774 4.85 -13.55 31.95
C LEU A 774 5.20 -12.95 30.58
N LEU A 775 5.44 -11.63 30.51
CA LEU A 775 5.86 -10.97 29.26
C LEU A 775 7.24 -11.45 28.79
N PHE A 776 8.15 -11.75 29.71
CA PHE A 776 9.46 -12.34 29.40
C PHE A 776 9.31 -13.73 28.78
N GLY A 777 8.50 -14.61 29.41
CA GLY A 777 8.18 -15.90 28.80
C GLY A 777 7.54 -15.76 27.43
N LEU A 778 6.50 -14.94 27.30
CA LEU A 778 5.82 -14.69 26.01
C LEU A 778 6.76 -14.13 24.94
N PHE A 779 7.78 -13.37 25.32
CA PHE A 779 8.75 -12.83 24.37
C PHE A 779 9.56 -13.96 23.69
N HIS A 780 9.76 -15.12 24.34
CA HIS A 780 10.41 -16.28 23.72
C HIS A 780 9.59 -16.91 22.59
N PHE A 781 8.27 -16.61 22.49
CA PHE A 781 7.49 -16.99 21.33
C PHE A 781 8.02 -16.35 20.03
N PHE A 782 8.82 -15.28 20.16
CA PHE A 782 9.55 -14.69 19.06
C PHE A 782 10.50 -15.69 18.38
N ASN A 783 11.08 -16.64 19.10
CA ASN A 783 11.94 -17.70 18.56
C ASN A 783 11.19 -18.58 17.55
N PHE A 784 9.92 -18.92 17.84
CA PHE A 784 9.08 -19.66 16.89
C PHE A 784 8.88 -18.85 15.59
N LEU A 785 8.67 -17.58 15.71
CA LEU A 785 8.39 -16.70 14.58
C LEU A 785 9.65 -16.38 13.76
N MET A 786 10.84 -16.50 14.34
CA MET A 786 12.13 -16.28 13.67
C MET A 786 12.64 -17.49 12.86
N GLY A 787 11.86 -18.53 12.67
CA GLY A 787 12.21 -19.69 11.84
C GLY A 787 11.75 -21.04 12.37
N GLY A 788 11.32 -21.09 13.62
CA GLY A 788 10.90 -22.34 14.26
C GLY A 788 9.65 -22.98 13.66
N PHE A 789 8.81 -22.21 12.96
CA PHE A 789 7.61 -22.75 12.31
C PHE A 789 7.92 -23.66 11.10
N LEU A 790 9.17 -23.66 10.60
CA LEU A 790 9.63 -24.58 9.56
C LEU A 790 10.00 -25.96 10.09
N ILE A 791 10.08 -26.13 11.42
CA ILE A 791 10.52 -27.34 12.07
C ILE A 791 9.32 -28.00 12.75
N GLU A 792 8.99 -29.21 12.35
CA GLU A 792 7.91 -29.98 12.94
C GLU A 792 8.15 -30.19 14.45
N GLY A 793 7.11 -29.97 15.25
CA GLY A 793 7.22 -30.03 16.72
C GLY A 793 7.80 -28.79 17.41
N PHE A 794 8.41 -27.86 16.70
CA PHE A 794 9.04 -26.68 17.32
C PHE A 794 8.04 -25.74 18.04
N LEU A 795 6.78 -25.75 17.65
CA LEU A 795 5.72 -25.02 18.36
C LEU A 795 5.55 -25.52 19.79
N VAL A 796 5.61 -26.84 20.01
CA VAL A 796 5.53 -27.46 21.34
C VAL A 796 6.77 -27.10 22.18
N LEU A 797 7.96 -27.21 21.61
CA LEU A 797 9.20 -26.84 22.27
C LEU A 797 9.22 -25.35 22.67
N THR A 798 8.80 -24.47 21.75
CA THR A 798 8.68 -23.04 22.04
C THR A 798 7.60 -22.75 23.09
N GLY A 799 6.47 -23.47 23.05
CA GLY A 799 5.43 -23.36 24.08
C GLY A 799 5.96 -23.74 25.47
N LEU A 800 6.74 -24.81 25.58
CA LEU A 800 7.43 -25.20 26.82
C LEU A 800 8.46 -24.15 27.24
N GLN A 801 9.22 -23.58 26.27
CA GLN A 801 10.17 -22.49 26.53
C GLN A 801 9.47 -21.27 27.13
N VAL A 802 8.32 -20.87 26.58
CA VAL A 802 7.50 -19.76 27.12
C VAL A 802 7.17 -19.99 28.60
N ILE A 803 6.78 -21.24 28.96
CA ILE A 803 6.40 -21.60 30.32
C ILE A 803 7.60 -21.55 31.26
N TYR A 804 8.68 -22.30 30.97
CA TYR A 804 9.80 -22.32 31.91
C TYR A 804 10.58 -21.00 31.95
N ALA A 805 10.64 -20.25 30.83
CA ALA A 805 11.23 -18.92 30.82
C ALA A 805 10.40 -17.92 31.67
N ALA A 806 9.07 -18.02 31.67
CA ALA A 806 8.24 -17.21 32.58
C ALA A 806 8.54 -17.56 34.07
N LEU A 807 8.70 -18.85 34.41
CA LEU A 807 9.02 -19.29 35.76
C LEU A 807 10.43 -18.85 36.19
N LEU A 808 11.45 -19.02 35.36
CA LEU A 808 12.80 -18.51 35.61
C LEU A 808 12.80 -16.96 35.63
N GLY A 809 11.99 -16.35 34.79
CA GLY A 809 11.77 -14.92 34.75
C GLY A 809 11.30 -14.34 36.08
N PHE A 810 10.54 -15.14 36.83
CA PHE A 810 10.13 -14.79 38.19
C PHE A 810 11.32 -14.77 39.14
N LEU A 811 12.21 -15.74 39.10
CA LEU A 811 13.45 -15.75 39.87
C LEU A 811 14.35 -14.56 39.53
N PHE A 812 14.57 -14.27 38.24
CA PHE A 812 15.39 -13.14 37.81
C PHE A 812 14.81 -11.81 38.29
N GLY A 813 13.47 -11.63 38.14
CA GLY A 813 12.78 -10.45 38.64
C GLY A 813 12.86 -10.33 40.17
N TYR A 814 12.76 -11.45 40.92
CA TYR A 814 12.87 -11.45 42.34
C TYR A 814 14.30 -11.06 42.81
N LEU A 815 15.35 -11.60 42.16
CA LEU A 815 16.74 -11.20 42.34
C LEU A 815 16.90 -9.67 42.20
N PHE A 816 16.41 -9.10 41.07
CA PHE A 816 16.50 -7.66 40.81
C PHE A 816 15.78 -6.83 41.87
N ILE A 817 14.54 -7.19 42.24
CA ILE A 817 13.75 -6.42 43.19
C ILE A 817 14.39 -6.43 44.57
N LYS A 818 14.96 -7.56 44.98
CA LYS A 818 15.59 -7.73 46.32
C LYS A 818 16.98 -7.11 46.39
N THR A 819 17.80 -7.27 45.37
CA THR A 819 19.18 -6.77 45.36
C THR A 819 19.31 -5.33 44.86
N LYS A 820 18.34 -4.86 44.08
CA LYS A 820 18.36 -3.58 43.31
C LYS A 820 19.53 -3.53 42.31
N SER A 821 20.07 -4.71 41.92
CA SER A 821 21.18 -4.88 41.01
C SER A 821 20.82 -5.87 39.92
N LEU A 822 21.23 -5.59 38.66
CA LEU A 822 21.12 -6.54 37.55
C LEU A 822 22.19 -7.63 37.57
N ILE A 823 23.29 -7.45 38.30
CA ILE A 823 24.46 -8.33 38.27
C ILE A 823 24.11 -9.79 38.56
N PRO A 824 23.33 -10.12 39.63
CA PRO A 824 23.03 -11.52 39.91
C PRO A 824 22.14 -12.18 38.85
N SER A 825 21.19 -11.46 38.30
CA SER A 825 20.32 -12.00 37.25
C SER A 825 21.03 -12.10 35.91
N ILE A 826 21.91 -11.18 35.53
CA ILE A 826 22.78 -11.29 34.34
C ILE A 826 23.67 -12.53 34.42
N ILE A 827 24.33 -12.77 35.60
CA ILE A 827 25.22 -13.92 35.78
C ILE A 827 24.42 -15.24 35.69
N LEU A 828 23.29 -15.30 36.40
CA LEU A 828 22.42 -16.46 36.37
C LEU A 828 21.93 -16.77 34.95
N HIS A 829 21.41 -15.78 34.25
CA HIS A 829 20.88 -15.92 32.88
C HIS A 829 21.99 -16.37 31.93
N TYR A 830 23.12 -15.65 31.91
CA TYR A 830 24.26 -16.00 31.06
C TYR A 830 24.78 -17.42 31.31
N LEU A 831 24.90 -17.83 32.57
CA LEU A 831 25.36 -19.17 32.87
C LEU A 831 24.36 -20.25 32.47
N ILE A 832 23.05 -20.03 32.63
CA ILE A 832 22.02 -20.93 32.16
C ILE A 832 22.11 -21.11 30.65
N ASP A 833 22.21 -20.04 29.90
CA ASP A 833 22.22 -20.08 28.44
C ASP A 833 23.55 -20.64 27.90
N SER A 834 24.69 -20.25 28.46
CA SER A 834 25.98 -20.72 27.98
C SER A 834 26.27 -22.15 28.37
N LEU A 835 26.13 -22.49 29.64
CA LEU A 835 26.44 -23.84 30.12
C LEU A 835 25.33 -24.85 29.81
N GLY A 836 24.05 -24.44 29.93
CA GLY A 836 22.90 -25.31 29.69
C GLY A 836 22.77 -25.71 28.21
N GLN A 837 23.05 -24.82 27.26
CA GLN A 837 23.00 -25.16 25.84
C GLN A 837 24.22 -25.88 25.30
N LEU A 838 25.40 -25.70 25.94
CA LEU A 838 26.67 -26.24 25.46
C LEU A 838 26.96 -27.63 25.96
N PHE A 839 26.62 -27.91 27.22
CA PHE A 839 27.13 -29.12 27.88
C PHE A 839 26.08 -30.17 28.12
N THR A 840 24.80 -29.85 28.02
CA THR A 840 23.79 -30.77 28.51
C THR A 840 22.66 -30.93 27.51
N TYR A 841 22.27 -32.21 27.33
CA TYR A 841 20.98 -32.48 26.74
C TYR A 841 20.31 -33.64 27.49
N VAL A 842 18.98 -33.74 27.41
CA VAL A 842 18.24 -34.85 28.04
C VAL A 842 17.50 -35.59 26.94
N ALA A 843 17.74 -36.88 26.84
CA ALA A 843 16.96 -37.76 25.98
C ALA A 843 15.70 -38.20 26.72
N PHE A 844 14.52 -38.04 26.08
CA PHE A 844 13.24 -38.42 26.68
C PHE A 844 12.60 -39.56 25.92
N ASP A 845 11.97 -40.49 26.67
CA ASP A 845 11.25 -41.62 26.09
C ASP A 845 9.81 -41.25 25.70
N SER A 846 9.26 -40.20 26.33
CA SER A 846 7.92 -39.72 26.02
C SER A 846 7.81 -38.19 26.02
N MET A 847 6.77 -37.68 25.30
CA MET A 847 6.42 -36.25 25.31
C MET A 847 6.00 -35.76 26.72
N VAL A 848 5.42 -36.62 27.53
CA VAL A 848 5.03 -36.32 28.91
C VAL A 848 6.24 -36.04 29.78
N ASP A 849 7.29 -36.87 29.66
CA ASP A 849 8.52 -36.67 30.39
C ASP A 849 9.22 -35.37 30.03
N LEU A 850 9.24 -35.02 28.72
CA LEU A 850 9.74 -33.72 28.24
C LEU A 850 8.98 -32.56 28.89
N VAL A 851 7.63 -32.63 28.91
CA VAL A 851 6.79 -31.58 29.50
C VAL A 851 7.03 -31.47 31.01
N LEU A 852 7.07 -32.60 31.73
CA LEU A 852 7.33 -32.62 33.19
C LEU A 852 8.72 -32.07 33.51
N PHE A 853 9.74 -32.48 32.78
CA PHE A 853 11.09 -31.95 32.94
C PHE A 853 11.15 -30.44 32.69
N ALA A 854 10.58 -29.95 31.56
CA ALA A 854 10.61 -28.54 31.22
C ALA A 854 9.91 -27.67 32.30
N ILE A 855 8.76 -28.11 32.80
CA ILE A 855 7.99 -27.32 33.77
C ILE A 855 8.56 -27.46 35.18
N ILE A 856 8.77 -28.69 35.64
CA ILE A 856 9.19 -28.97 37.01
C ILE A 856 10.69 -28.79 37.15
N GLY A 857 11.48 -29.47 36.30
CA GLY A 857 12.93 -29.54 36.41
C GLY A 857 13.63 -28.23 36.04
N VAL A 858 13.24 -27.65 34.94
CA VAL A 858 13.86 -26.40 34.47
C VAL A 858 13.19 -25.16 35.07
N GLY A 859 11.86 -25.18 35.25
CA GLY A 859 11.10 -23.98 35.67
C GLY A 859 10.90 -23.88 37.18
N ILE A 860 10.13 -24.82 37.79
CA ILE A 860 9.63 -24.69 39.17
C ILE A 860 10.72 -24.89 40.22
N ILE A 861 11.41 -26.03 40.21
CA ILE A 861 12.37 -26.40 41.27
C ILE A 861 13.49 -25.36 41.38
N PRO A 862 14.21 -24.99 40.28
CA PRO A 862 15.29 -24.02 40.42
C PRO A 862 14.79 -22.63 40.84
N SER A 863 13.58 -22.23 40.39
CA SER A 863 13.01 -20.96 40.77
C SER A 863 12.65 -20.88 42.26
N VAL A 864 12.03 -21.94 42.82
CA VAL A 864 11.67 -21.99 44.24
C VAL A 864 12.92 -22.04 45.11
N LEU A 865 13.87 -22.92 44.80
CA LEU A 865 15.12 -23.06 45.57
C LEU A 865 15.99 -21.79 45.46
N GLY A 866 16.06 -21.18 44.27
CA GLY A 866 16.74 -19.90 44.07
C GLY A 866 16.14 -18.78 44.90
N ILE A 867 14.80 -18.67 44.95
CA ILE A 867 14.10 -17.67 45.77
C ILE A 867 14.38 -17.90 47.28
N LEU A 868 14.44 -19.19 47.72
CA LEU A 868 14.79 -19.51 49.12
C LEU A 868 16.23 -19.06 49.41
N LEU A 869 17.19 -19.34 48.54
CA LEU A 869 18.56 -18.85 48.68
C LEU A 869 18.62 -17.33 48.81
N VAL A 870 17.88 -16.60 47.93
CA VAL A 870 17.84 -15.14 47.94
C VAL A 870 17.29 -14.64 49.27
N LYS A 871 16.23 -15.28 49.83
CA LYS A 871 15.66 -14.90 51.15
C LYS A 871 16.62 -15.10 52.30
N LEU A 872 17.45 -16.16 52.22
CA LEU A 872 18.46 -16.47 53.26
C LEU A 872 19.62 -15.48 53.22
N VAL A 873 20.10 -15.10 52.04
CA VAL A 873 21.30 -14.25 51.87
C VAL A 873 20.99 -12.78 51.93
N VAL A 874 19.82 -12.36 51.42
CA VAL A 874 19.44 -10.93 51.37
C VAL A 874 18.43 -10.63 52.46
N LYS A 875 18.94 -10.26 53.65
CA LYS A 875 18.11 -9.79 54.77
C LYS A 875 17.35 -8.52 54.34
N GLU A 876 16.08 -8.45 54.67
CA GLU A 876 15.28 -7.21 54.46
C GLU A 876 15.86 -6.11 55.38
N GLU A 877 16.27 -4.99 54.76
CA GLU A 877 16.55 -3.79 55.49
C GLU A 877 15.20 -3.33 56.14
N PRO A 878 15.12 -3.07 57.43
CA PRO A 878 13.90 -2.54 58.03
C PRO A 878 13.47 -1.30 57.30
N ARG A 879 12.16 -1.18 57.05
CA ARG A 879 11.53 -0.10 56.29
C ARG A 879 11.77 1.27 56.91
#